data_45019f9aa3b103e5dd53f51c28031887
#
_entry.id   45019f9aa3b103e5dd53f51c28031887
#
_cell.length_a   1.000
_cell.length_b   1.000
_cell.length_c   1.000
_cell.angle_alpha   90.00
_cell.angle_beta   90.00
_cell.angle_gamma   90.00
#
_symmetry.space_group_name_H-M   'P 1'
#
loop_
_entity.id
_entity.type
_entity.pdbx_description
1 polymer ?
#
loop_
_entity_poly.entity_id
_entity_poly.type
_entity_poly.pdbx_seq_one_letter_code
_entity_poly.pdbx_strand_id
1 'polypeptide(L)'
;MRAGAFARKGVLTVQDALYFFPRRFEDRRKISEPADLLPLAEGMQVTVLARIESLREIPLRGRHQTMLELVAMGSKGDLLSCTWFRSFKGQKEKYPVGSWAIFTGALKKFKGAPQIVHPDVEIVKERPKDADLFGKSLHWGRITPIYSRSEKLSQKLIRETIHLCLSEGLPLLEDIFPEHLRKKHELLPIREAIQSMHFPRDAAPNKEELLPESLHPAIRRLIFEEFFKFQLVLLMDRSNIKPEAGIPIRIKGHAAKIMRKNIPFTLTNAQERALADALMDLQKETAMNRIVQGDVGSGKTLVAFLALAEVAENGFQAALMAPTEILVEQHFENAKKVFAGTGIGVGFISGSLNKKAKDEAYEKIRSGEWKIVIGTHALIQEAVQWKELAAVVIDEQHRFGVKQRTHFKEHSTKGKSPHILTMTATPIPRSLALTIFGELEVSTIDELPPGRQPIPTKTLRGSERQKLYNLIHKEVKEGRQAYLVYPLVADSDKEGMEKLKSAEAEFARLQEDQLHGLRLALVHGQMKSEERDRVMRAFKNHEYDVLISTTVIEVGVDVPNATVMAIENAERFGLSQLHQLRGRVGRGQHKSYCVFVTDSPPISFAKPAASLEEGVDDESPWQRLEILEKSQDGFAIAEADLKIRGPGDFFGTKQSGSPSFQLADLSRDANLLALAKLEAQALFDRDPQLKDPENALLRKYFHSVLEEAAITLKSG
;
A
#
# COMPACT_ATOMS: atom_id res chain seq x y z
N MET A 1 -37.60 -6.76 -6.27
CA MET A 1 -36.51 -7.76 -6.30
C MET A 1 -35.27 -7.32 -7.12
N ARG A 2 -35.40 -6.79 -8.34
CA ARG A 2 -34.28 -6.38 -9.19
C ARG A 2 -33.54 -5.13 -8.64
N ALA A 3 -34.28 -4.09 -8.24
CA ALA A 3 -33.71 -2.88 -7.63
C ALA A 3 -32.87 -3.18 -6.37
N GLY A 4 -33.35 -4.07 -5.49
CA GLY A 4 -32.59 -4.48 -4.31
C GLY A 4 -31.33 -5.29 -4.63
N ALA A 5 -31.20 -5.87 -5.84
CA ALA A 5 -29.98 -6.53 -6.27
C ALA A 5 -28.94 -5.52 -6.80
N PHE A 6 -29.37 -4.43 -7.44
CA PHE A 6 -28.51 -3.29 -7.78
C PHE A 6 -28.06 -2.53 -6.52
N ALA A 7 -28.99 -2.29 -5.57
CA ALA A 7 -28.67 -1.64 -4.31
C ALA A 7 -27.55 -2.35 -3.52
N ARG A 8 -27.56 -3.70 -3.49
CA ARG A 8 -26.47 -4.48 -2.87
C ARG A 8 -25.11 -4.35 -3.58
N LYS A 9 -25.12 -3.82 -4.80
CA LYS A 9 -23.89 -3.49 -5.58
C LYS A 9 -23.51 -2.01 -5.47
N GLY A 10 -24.17 -1.25 -4.58
CA GLY A 10 -23.95 0.18 -4.42
C GLY A 10 -24.60 1.04 -5.51
N VAL A 11 -25.46 0.47 -6.36
CA VAL A 11 -26.14 1.19 -7.44
C VAL A 11 -27.55 1.56 -6.98
N LEU A 12 -27.71 2.78 -6.50
CA LEU A 12 -28.98 3.31 -5.95
C LEU A 12 -29.62 4.34 -6.89
N THR A 13 -28.81 5.07 -7.62
CA THR A 13 -29.19 6.18 -8.50
C THR A 13 -28.76 5.95 -9.95
N VAL A 14 -29.25 6.77 -10.87
CA VAL A 14 -28.78 6.80 -12.26
C VAL A 14 -27.29 7.19 -12.31
N GLN A 15 -26.87 8.11 -11.45
CA GLN A 15 -25.48 8.51 -11.36
C GLN A 15 -24.58 7.33 -10.95
N ASP A 16 -24.97 6.54 -9.94
CA ASP A 16 -24.21 5.34 -9.55
C ASP A 16 -24.10 4.36 -10.72
N ALA A 17 -25.17 4.22 -11.51
CA ALA A 17 -25.16 3.35 -12.67
C ALA A 17 -24.18 3.83 -13.76
N LEU A 18 -24.04 5.15 -13.96
CA LEU A 18 -23.06 5.74 -14.90
C LEU A 18 -21.61 5.48 -14.48
N TYR A 19 -21.35 5.33 -13.18
CA TYR A 19 -20.03 5.04 -12.61
C TYR A 19 -19.85 3.55 -12.23
N PHE A 20 -20.85 2.71 -12.50
CA PHE A 20 -20.74 1.25 -12.31
C PHE A 20 -20.00 0.61 -13.49
N PHE A 21 -18.69 0.75 -13.55
CA PHE A 21 -17.87 0.33 -14.70
C PHE A 21 -17.78 -1.18 -14.84
N PRO A 22 -17.64 -1.68 -16.09
CA PRO A 22 -17.43 -3.10 -16.37
C PRO A 22 -16.08 -3.56 -15.80
N ARG A 23 -16.03 -4.82 -15.43
CA ARG A 23 -14.83 -5.46 -14.90
C ARG A 23 -13.83 -5.80 -16.01
N ARG A 24 -14.35 -6.21 -17.18
CA ARG A 24 -13.59 -6.57 -18.39
C ARG A 24 -14.46 -6.40 -19.62
N PHE A 25 -13.84 -6.56 -20.77
CA PHE A 25 -14.53 -6.54 -22.06
C PHE A 25 -14.29 -7.84 -22.81
N GLU A 26 -15.27 -8.25 -23.61
CA GLU A 26 -15.16 -9.36 -24.55
C GLU A 26 -15.36 -8.81 -25.98
N ASP A 27 -14.42 -9.10 -26.87
CA ASP A 27 -14.58 -8.75 -28.28
C ASP A 27 -15.52 -9.74 -28.94
N ARG A 28 -16.79 -9.35 -29.08
CA ARG A 28 -17.85 -10.12 -29.72
C ARG A 28 -18.20 -9.61 -31.13
N ARG A 29 -17.27 -8.86 -31.76
CA ARG A 29 -17.46 -8.32 -33.12
C ARG A 29 -17.40 -9.41 -34.16
N LYS A 30 -16.51 -10.40 -34.01
CA LYS A 30 -16.39 -11.53 -34.90
C LYS A 30 -17.41 -12.58 -34.52
N ILE A 31 -18.42 -12.79 -35.42
CA ILE A 31 -19.40 -13.85 -35.28
C ILE A 31 -18.98 -14.97 -36.25
N SER A 32 -18.74 -16.13 -35.68
CA SER A 32 -18.29 -17.32 -36.41
C SER A 32 -19.46 -18.30 -36.64
N GLU A 33 -19.31 -19.25 -37.56
CA GLU A 33 -20.13 -20.44 -37.63
C GLU A 33 -19.40 -21.63 -36.96
N PRO A 34 -20.12 -22.73 -36.62
CA PRO A 34 -19.49 -23.90 -35.99
C PRO A 34 -18.29 -24.46 -36.75
N ALA A 35 -18.32 -24.46 -38.10
CA ALA A 35 -17.21 -24.88 -38.95
C ALA A 35 -15.91 -24.09 -38.70
N ASP A 36 -16.01 -22.81 -38.39
CA ASP A 36 -14.86 -21.92 -38.21
C ASP A 36 -14.13 -22.17 -36.88
N LEU A 37 -14.71 -22.95 -35.96
CA LEU A 37 -14.17 -23.21 -34.64
C LEU A 37 -13.12 -24.31 -34.59
N LEU A 38 -13.11 -25.24 -35.59
CA LEU A 38 -12.24 -26.40 -35.59
C LEU A 38 -10.73 -26.05 -35.49
N PRO A 39 -10.22 -25.03 -36.23
CA PRO A 39 -8.80 -24.66 -36.15
C PRO A 39 -8.43 -23.84 -34.91
N LEU A 40 -9.41 -23.33 -34.13
CA LEU A 40 -9.14 -22.45 -32.97
C LEU A 40 -8.64 -23.25 -31.77
N ALA A 41 -7.84 -22.61 -30.94
CA ALA A 41 -7.34 -23.19 -29.68
C ALA A 41 -8.45 -23.27 -28.63
N GLU A 42 -8.36 -24.26 -27.74
CA GLU A 42 -9.24 -24.35 -26.57
C GLU A 42 -9.00 -23.17 -25.63
N GLY A 43 -10.07 -22.72 -24.97
CA GLY A 43 -10.05 -21.56 -24.05
C GLY A 43 -10.33 -20.24 -24.76
N MET A 44 -10.24 -20.12 -26.07
CA MET A 44 -10.58 -18.90 -26.79
C MET A 44 -12.05 -18.52 -26.59
N GLN A 45 -12.33 -17.27 -26.34
CA GLN A 45 -13.70 -16.73 -26.33
C GLN A 45 -14.21 -16.61 -27.76
N VAL A 46 -15.35 -17.24 -28.02
CA VAL A 46 -15.98 -17.29 -29.36
C VAL A 46 -17.43 -16.82 -29.28
N THR A 47 -17.88 -16.19 -30.35
CA THR A 47 -19.30 -15.86 -30.57
C THR A 47 -19.76 -16.57 -31.85
N VAL A 48 -20.76 -17.42 -31.73
CA VAL A 48 -21.16 -18.36 -32.79
C VAL A 48 -22.63 -18.20 -33.11
N LEU A 49 -22.96 -18.07 -34.41
CA LEU A 49 -24.33 -18.08 -34.88
C LEU A 49 -24.68 -19.49 -35.38
N ALA A 50 -25.72 -20.11 -34.81
CA ALA A 50 -26.16 -21.41 -35.19
C ALA A 50 -27.68 -21.61 -34.92
N ARG A 51 -28.32 -22.56 -35.58
CA ARG A 51 -29.73 -22.92 -35.39
C ARG A 51 -29.83 -24.05 -34.38
N ILE A 52 -30.73 -23.94 -33.42
CA ILE A 52 -30.96 -24.95 -32.37
C ILE A 52 -31.66 -26.17 -33.03
N GLU A 53 -30.99 -27.33 -33.01
CA GLU A 53 -31.53 -28.56 -33.61
C GLU A 53 -32.14 -29.49 -32.55
N SER A 54 -31.53 -29.59 -31.36
CA SER A 54 -32.05 -30.46 -30.32
C SER A 54 -31.65 -29.99 -28.91
N LEU A 55 -32.51 -30.35 -27.95
CA LEU A 55 -32.29 -30.16 -26.52
C LEU A 55 -32.56 -31.45 -25.75
N ARG A 56 -31.61 -31.87 -24.91
CA ARG A 56 -31.74 -33.07 -24.09
C ARG A 56 -31.37 -32.73 -22.62
N GLU A 57 -32.19 -33.26 -21.70
CA GLU A 57 -31.87 -33.24 -20.27
C GLU A 57 -31.30 -34.61 -19.90
N ILE A 58 -30.11 -34.61 -19.32
CA ILE A 58 -29.37 -35.82 -18.96
C ILE A 58 -29.21 -35.85 -17.44
N PRO A 59 -29.81 -36.84 -16.74
CA PRO A 59 -29.63 -36.98 -15.30
C PRO A 59 -28.16 -37.30 -14.99
N LEU A 60 -27.58 -36.58 -14.01
CA LEU A 60 -26.22 -36.89 -13.55
C LEU A 60 -26.27 -37.96 -12.44
N ARG A 61 -25.57 -39.11 -12.68
CA ARG A 61 -25.51 -40.23 -11.73
C ARG A 61 -24.95 -39.75 -10.34
N GLY A 62 -25.72 -40.05 -9.28
CA GLY A 62 -25.31 -39.79 -7.89
C GLY A 62 -25.55 -38.36 -7.37
N ARG A 63 -26.23 -37.50 -8.14
CA ARG A 63 -26.64 -36.15 -7.71
C ARG A 63 -28.06 -35.87 -8.21
N HIS A 64 -28.91 -35.23 -7.41
CA HIS A 64 -30.24 -34.72 -7.85
C HIS A 64 -30.09 -33.52 -8.81
N GLN A 65 -29.21 -33.62 -9.81
CA GLN A 65 -28.91 -32.57 -10.79
C GLN A 65 -29.04 -33.10 -12.19
N THR A 66 -29.61 -32.30 -13.07
CA THR A 66 -29.72 -32.57 -14.51
C THR A 66 -28.76 -31.69 -15.30
N MET A 67 -28.08 -32.25 -16.26
CA MET A 67 -27.29 -31.55 -17.26
C MET A 67 -28.20 -31.25 -18.46
N LEU A 68 -28.16 -30.02 -18.96
CA LEU A 68 -28.82 -29.67 -20.22
C LEU A 68 -27.79 -29.70 -21.34
N GLU A 69 -28.04 -30.47 -22.36
CA GLU A 69 -27.28 -30.48 -23.60
C GLU A 69 -28.10 -29.89 -24.71
N LEU A 70 -27.54 -28.95 -25.46
CA LEU A 70 -28.11 -28.33 -26.64
C LEU A 70 -27.15 -28.57 -27.80
N VAL A 71 -27.70 -29.04 -28.92
CA VAL A 71 -26.97 -29.14 -30.17
C VAL A 71 -27.50 -28.10 -31.14
N ALA A 72 -26.61 -27.30 -31.68
CA ALA A 72 -26.94 -26.30 -32.69
C ALA A 72 -26.14 -26.56 -33.96
N MET A 73 -26.71 -26.20 -35.10
CA MET A 73 -26.15 -26.44 -36.42
C MET A 73 -25.93 -25.15 -37.19
N GLY A 74 -24.73 -25.02 -37.75
CA GLY A 74 -24.38 -23.94 -38.68
C GLY A 74 -25.01 -24.07 -40.05
N SER A 75 -24.81 -23.08 -40.90
CA SER A 75 -25.37 -23.08 -42.28
C SER A 75 -24.80 -24.17 -43.16
N LYS A 76 -23.61 -24.67 -42.86
CA LYS A 76 -22.91 -25.75 -43.61
C LYS A 76 -23.18 -27.16 -43.07
N GLY A 77 -24.03 -27.28 -42.04
CA GLY A 77 -24.32 -28.55 -41.39
C GLY A 77 -23.40 -28.94 -40.24
N ASP A 78 -22.41 -28.12 -39.91
CA ASP A 78 -21.49 -28.36 -38.80
C ASP A 78 -22.18 -28.12 -37.45
N LEU A 79 -21.83 -28.94 -36.45
CA LEU A 79 -22.50 -28.94 -35.16
C LEU A 79 -21.68 -28.25 -34.09
N LEU A 80 -22.39 -27.55 -33.21
CA LEU A 80 -21.89 -26.98 -31.95
C LEU A 80 -22.64 -27.64 -30.80
N SER A 81 -21.92 -28.20 -29.82
CA SER A 81 -22.50 -28.69 -28.57
C SER A 81 -22.41 -27.63 -27.50
N CYS A 82 -23.51 -27.41 -26.79
CA CYS A 82 -23.57 -26.48 -25.65
C CYS A 82 -24.06 -27.22 -24.40
N THR A 83 -23.37 -27.10 -23.28
CA THR A 83 -23.71 -27.88 -22.08
C THR A 83 -23.82 -26.99 -20.82
N TRP A 84 -24.82 -27.27 -19.97
CA TRP A 84 -25.00 -26.71 -18.65
C TRP A 84 -25.04 -27.81 -17.60
N PHE A 85 -24.06 -27.92 -16.73
CA PHE A 85 -23.96 -28.98 -15.72
C PHE A 85 -24.99 -28.86 -14.60
N ARG A 86 -25.67 -27.73 -14.48
CA ARG A 86 -26.80 -27.51 -13.58
C ARG A 86 -27.91 -26.85 -14.36
N SER A 87 -28.94 -27.60 -14.72
CA SER A 87 -30.15 -27.03 -15.29
C SER A 87 -31.17 -26.69 -14.21
N PHE A 88 -31.93 -25.65 -14.44
CA PHE A 88 -33.04 -25.25 -13.56
C PHE A 88 -34.37 -25.42 -14.31
N LYS A 89 -35.42 -25.64 -13.53
CA LYS A 89 -36.79 -25.84 -14.11
C LYS A 89 -37.16 -24.64 -14.97
N GLY A 90 -37.56 -24.90 -16.21
CA GLY A 90 -37.93 -23.88 -17.22
C GLY A 90 -36.74 -23.34 -18.02
N GLN A 91 -35.55 -23.95 -17.93
CA GLN A 91 -34.43 -23.56 -18.78
C GLN A 91 -34.56 -24.02 -20.18
N LYS A 92 -35.14 -25.21 -20.38
CA LYS A 92 -35.39 -25.80 -21.70
C LYS A 92 -36.31 -24.94 -22.55
N GLU A 93 -37.34 -24.37 -21.94
CA GLU A 93 -38.34 -23.52 -22.60
C GLU A 93 -37.77 -22.20 -23.14
N LYS A 94 -36.60 -21.80 -22.64
CA LYS A 94 -35.89 -20.60 -23.14
C LYS A 94 -35.24 -20.77 -24.50
N TYR A 95 -35.04 -22.00 -24.94
CA TYR A 95 -34.30 -22.32 -26.15
C TYR A 95 -35.18 -23.14 -27.15
N PRO A 96 -36.08 -22.49 -27.89
CA PRO A 96 -36.97 -23.17 -28.82
C PRO A 96 -36.18 -23.85 -29.94
N VAL A 97 -36.43 -25.13 -30.17
CA VAL A 97 -35.86 -25.87 -31.29
C VAL A 97 -36.31 -25.26 -32.63
N GLY A 98 -35.38 -25.16 -33.59
CA GLY A 98 -35.58 -24.51 -34.88
C GLY A 98 -35.24 -23.02 -34.90
N SER A 99 -35.04 -22.37 -33.72
CA SER A 99 -34.67 -20.97 -33.65
C SER A 99 -33.20 -20.76 -33.92
N TRP A 100 -32.86 -19.64 -34.56
CA TRP A 100 -31.49 -19.16 -34.63
C TRP A 100 -31.07 -18.57 -33.28
N ALA A 101 -29.81 -18.79 -32.88
CA ALA A 101 -29.28 -18.26 -31.64
C ALA A 101 -27.80 -17.88 -31.80
N ILE A 102 -27.38 -16.90 -31.01
CA ILE A 102 -25.99 -16.53 -30.84
C ILE A 102 -25.49 -17.09 -29.52
N PHE A 103 -24.45 -17.91 -29.59
CA PHE A 103 -23.79 -18.56 -28.45
C PHE A 103 -22.46 -17.89 -28.20
N THR A 104 -22.22 -17.44 -26.98
CA THR A 104 -20.94 -16.84 -26.59
C THR A 104 -20.35 -17.57 -25.42
N GLY A 105 -19.06 -17.90 -25.47
CA GLY A 105 -18.35 -18.55 -24.36
C GLY A 105 -16.98 -19.07 -24.78
N ALA A 106 -16.27 -19.67 -23.78
CA ALA A 106 -14.98 -20.28 -24.03
C ALA A 106 -15.11 -21.60 -24.83
N LEU A 107 -14.38 -21.68 -25.92
CA LEU A 107 -14.34 -22.89 -26.77
C LEU A 107 -13.66 -24.03 -26.02
N LYS A 108 -14.30 -25.19 -26.01
CA LYS A 108 -13.73 -26.49 -25.65
C LYS A 108 -13.86 -27.44 -26.80
N LYS A 109 -13.11 -28.53 -26.77
CA LYS A 109 -13.24 -29.62 -27.73
C LYS A 109 -13.60 -30.92 -27.00
N PHE A 110 -14.74 -31.49 -27.30
CA PHE A 110 -15.13 -32.77 -26.73
C PHE A 110 -15.15 -33.81 -27.84
N LYS A 111 -14.30 -34.84 -27.73
CA LYS A 111 -14.11 -35.86 -28.76
C LYS A 111 -13.83 -35.26 -30.16
N GLY A 112 -13.08 -34.14 -30.22
CA GLY A 112 -12.75 -33.45 -31.46
C GLY A 112 -13.81 -32.49 -32.01
N ALA A 113 -15.02 -32.46 -31.44
CA ALA A 113 -16.09 -31.54 -31.80
C ALA A 113 -16.10 -30.27 -30.97
N PRO A 114 -16.47 -29.10 -31.53
CA PRO A 114 -16.54 -27.85 -30.77
C PRO A 114 -17.66 -27.89 -29.75
N GLN A 115 -17.33 -27.47 -28.53
CA GLN A 115 -18.25 -27.40 -27.40
C GLN A 115 -18.08 -26.09 -26.66
N ILE A 116 -19.19 -25.50 -26.16
CA ILE A 116 -19.18 -24.37 -25.22
C ILE A 116 -19.88 -24.79 -23.94
N VAL A 117 -19.22 -24.65 -22.83
CA VAL A 117 -19.77 -24.96 -21.52
C VAL A 117 -20.33 -23.69 -20.89
N HIS A 118 -21.58 -23.73 -20.42
CA HIS A 118 -22.33 -22.59 -19.89
C HIS A 118 -22.34 -21.36 -20.82
N PRO A 119 -22.67 -21.50 -22.13
CA PRO A 119 -22.70 -20.34 -23.02
C PRO A 119 -23.71 -19.27 -22.55
N ASP A 120 -23.40 -18.02 -22.88
CA ASP A 120 -24.40 -16.96 -22.97
C ASP A 120 -25.16 -17.12 -24.28
N VAL A 121 -26.49 -17.25 -24.24
CA VAL A 121 -27.32 -17.56 -25.41
C VAL A 121 -28.35 -16.47 -25.63
N GLU A 122 -28.39 -15.96 -26.86
CA GLU A 122 -29.40 -15.01 -27.29
C GLU A 122 -30.16 -15.54 -28.50
N ILE A 123 -31.49 -15.71 -28.35
CA ILE A 123 -32.37 -16.13 -29.44
C ILE A 123 -32.57 -14.96 -30.38
N VAL A 124 -32.37 -15.22 -31.68
CA VAL A 124 -32.67 -14.29 -32.78
C VAL A 124 -33.86 -14.80 -33.58
N LYS A 125 -34.79 -13.90 -33.93
CA LYS A 125 -36.04 -14.31 -34.59
C LYS A 125 -35.84 -14.91 -35.98
N GLU A 126 -34.86 -14.38 -36.71
CA GLU A 126 -34.49 -14.83 -38.06
C GLU A 126 -32.95 -14.84 -38.14
N ARG A 127 -32.41 -15.58 -39.15
CA ARG A 127 -30.97 -15.50 -39.42
C ARG A 127 -30.59 -14.06 -39.78
N PRO A 128 -29.73 -13.38 -38.95
CA PRO A 128 -29.31 -12.03 -39.27
C PRO A 128 -28.53 -12.01 -40.57
N LYS A 129 -28.79 -11.00 -41.41
CA LYS A 129 -27.94 -10.72 -42.56
C LYS A 129 -26.61 -10.13 -42.10
N ASP A 130 -25.53 -10.29 -42.84
CA ASP A 130 -24.19 -9.81 -42.43
C ASP A 130 -24.17 -8.32 -42.04
N ALA A 131 -24.97 -7.50 -42.76
CA ALA A 131 -25.12 -6.07 -42.44
C ALA A 131 -25.85 -5.80 -41.13
N ASP A 132 -26.63 -6.73 -40.60
CA ASP A 132 -27.38 -6.59 -39.35
C ASP A 132 -26.62 -7.12 -38.14
N LEU A 133 -25.46 -7.74 -38.33
CA LEU A 133 -24.65 -8.38 -37.31
C LEU A 133 -23.82 -7.32 -36.50
N PHE A 134 -23.69 -6.10 -36.99
CA PHE A 134 -22.87 -5.09 -36.35
C PHE A 134 -23.72 -3.98 -35.68
N GLY A 135 -23.49 -3.74 -34.41
CA GLY A 135 -23.95 -2.55 -33.68
C GLY A 135 -25.42 -2.48 -33.26
N LYS A 136 -26.31 -3.42 -33.70
CA LYS A 136 -27.73 -3.39 -33.38
C LYS A 136 -28.07 -4.04 -32.01
N SER A 137 -27.23 -4.95 -31.54
CA SER A 137 -27.42 -5.56 -30.21
C SER A 137 -26.48 -4.97 -29.16
N LEU A 138 -26.92 -4.95 -27.91
CA LEU A 138 -26.08 -4.61 -26.75
C LEU A 138 -25.19 -5.77 -26.29
N HIS A 139 -25.36 -6.97 -26.89
CA HIS A 139 -24.79 -8.19 -26.35
C HIS A 139 -23.80 -8.88 -27.28
N TRP A 140 -23.80 -8.55 -28.55
CA TRP A 140 -22.95 -9.12 -29.64
C TRP A 140 -22.76 -8.12 -30.77
N GLY A 141 -21.85 -8.41 -31.69
CA GLY A 141 -21.50 -7.54 -32.83
C GLY A 141 -20.74 -6.27 -32.40
N ARG A 142 -20.17 -6.26 -31.19
CA ARG A 142 -19.41 -5.15 -30.61
C ARG A 142 -18.45 -5.63 -29.54
N ILE A 143 -17.61 -4.72 -29.04
CA ILE A 143 -16.90 -4.92 -27.79
C ILE A 143 -17.93 -4.85 -26.66
N THR A 144 -18.09 -5.95 -25.93
CA THR A 144 -19.20 -6.13 -24.98
C THR A 144 -18.69 -6.03 -23.54
N PRO A 145 -19.26 -5.16 -22.71
CA PRO A 145 -18.87 -5.02 -21.32
C PRO A 145 -19.36 -6.20 -20.48
N ILE A 146 -18.49 -6.66 -19.55
CA ILE A 146 -18.79 -7.70 -18.56
C ILE A 146 -18.70 -7.07 -17.17
N TYR A 147 -19.81 -7.02 -16.47
CA TYR A 147 -19.93 -6.45 -15.13
C TYR A 147 -19.72 -7.51 -14.04
N SER A 148 -19.51 -7.06 -12.82
CA SER A 148 -19.39 -7.97 -11.66
C SER A 148 -20.66 -8.82 -11.50
N ARG A 149 -20.47 -10.15 -11.38
CA ARG A 149 -21.58 -11.12 -11.24
C ARG A 149 -22.41 -10.88 -9.98
N SER A 150 -23.68 -11.23 -10.06
CA SER A 150 -24.60 -11.32 -8.93
C SER A 150 -25.51 -12.52 -9.21
N GLU A 151 -25.87 -13.29 -8.19
CA GLU A 151 -26.77 -14.43 -8.32
C GLU A 151 -28.14 -14.06 -8.90
N LYS A 152 -28.57 -12.80 -8.77
CA LYS A 152 -29.90 -12.31 -9.15
C LYS A 152 -29.92 -11.38 -10.35
N LEU A 153 -28.74 -10.99 -10.91
CA LEU A 153 -28.60 -10.08 -12.04
C LEU A 153 -27.85 -10.77 -13.19
N SER A 154 -28.53 -11.03 -14.29
CA SER A 154 -27.87 -11.50 -15.52
C SER A 154 -27.08 -10.37 -16.18
N GLN A 155 -25.98 -10.70 -16.89
CA GLN A 155 -25.21 -9.75 -17.67
C GLN A 155 -26.07 -8.97 -18.67
N LYS A 156 -27.06 -9.66 -19.27
CA LYS A 156 -28.01 -9.06 -20.19
C LYS A 156 -28.79 -7.93 -19.53
N LEU A 157 -29.39 -8.21 -18.36
CA LEU A 157 -30.17 -7.21 -17.60
C LEU A 157 -29.32 -6.03 -17.16
N ILE A 158 -28.07 -6.28 -16.71
CA ILE A 158 -27.16 -5.19 -16.31
C ILE A 158 -26.87 -4.29 -17.51
N ARG A 159 -26.47 -4.86 -18.66
CA ARG A 159 -26.19 -4.09 -19.88
C ARG A 159 -27.39 -3.26 -20.35
N GLU A 160 -28.59 -3.85 -20.35
CA GLU A 160 -29.82 -3.15 -20.73
C GLU A 160 -30.12 -1.99 -19.78
N THR A 161 -29.98 -2.21 -18.46
CA THR A 161 -30.20 -1.18 -17.45
C THR A 161 -29.19 -0.07 -17.58
N ILE A 162 -27.89 -0.38 -17.69
CA ILE A 162 -26.84 0.62 -17.87
C ILE A 162 -27.04 1.40 -19.17
N HIS A 163 -27.41 0.75 -20.25
CA HIS A 163 -27.69 1.42 -21.52
C HIS A 163 -28.84 2.44 -21.39
N LEU A 164 -29.91 2.08 -20.70
CA LEU A 164 -31.01 3.00 -20.41
C LEU A 164 -30.54 4.18 -19.53
N CYS A 165 -29.75 3.89 -18.48
CA CYS A 165 -29.17 4.95 -17.63
C CYS A 165 -28.25 5.88 -18.41
N LEU A 166 -27.50 5.36 -19.38
CA LEU A 166 -26.66 6.18 -20.27
C LEU A 166 -27.52 7.08 -21.17
N SER A 167 -28.59 6.54 -21.78
CA SER A 167 -29.45 7.35 -22.68
C SER A 167 -30.13 8.50 -21.96
N GLU A 168 -30.56 8.30 -20.72
CA GLU A 168 -31.29 9.30 -19.93
C GLU A 168 -30.35 10.19 -19.11
N GLY A 169 -29.25 9.62 -18.59
CA GLY A 169 -28.38 10.31 -17.63
C GLY A 169 -27.24 11.09 -18.26
N LEU A 170 -26.62 10.61 -19.37
CA LEU A 170 -25.50 11.31 -19.98
C LEU A 170 -25.81 12.73 -20.42
N PRO A 171 -26.99 13.05 -21.02
CA PRO A 171 -27.33 14.41 -21.38
C PRO A 171 -27.38 15.39 -20.21
N LEU A 172 -27.65 14.89 -19.00
CA LEU A 172 -27.74 15.68 -17.77
C LEU A 172 -26.39 15.84 -17.06
N LEU A 173 -25.38 15.03 -17.45
CA LEU A 173 -24.07 15.08 -16.82
C LEU A 173 -23.31 16.29 -17.30
N GLU A 174 -22.88 17.12 -16.36
CA GLU A 174 -22.04 18.29 -16.61
C GLU A 174 -20.57 17.97 -16.32
N ASP A 175 -19.65 18.57 -17.10
CA ASP A 175 -18.21 18.36 -16.93
C ASP A 175 -17.66 19.32 -15.87
N ILE A 176 -17.01 18.78 -14.85
CA ILE A 176 -16.40 19.59 -13.78
C ILE A 176 -15.14 20.34 -14.26
N PHE A 177 -14.54 19.90 -15.37
CA PHE A 177 -13.34 20.54 -15.91
C PHE A 177 -13.70 21.51 -17.04
N PRO A 178 -13.24 22.76 -16.96
CA PRO A 178 -13.39 23.70 -18.05
C PRO A 178 -12.61 23.25 -19.29
N GLU A 179 -13.03 23.73 -20.44
CA GLU A 179 -12.48 23.28 -21.74
C GLU A 179 -10.97 23.54 -21.87
N HIS A 180 -10.47 24.63 -21.33
CA HIS A 180 -9.04 24.96 -21.38
C HIS A 180 -8.19 23.92 -20.63
N LEU A 181 -8.65 23.43 -19.46
CA LEU A 181 -7.96 22.40 -18.68
C LEU A 181 -7.98 21.05 -19.41
N ARG A 182 -9.13 20.70 -20.01
CA ARG A 182 -9.25 19.48 -20.80
C ARG A 182 -8.32 19.47 -22.01
N LYS A 183 -8.26 20.57 -22.75
CA LYS A 183 -7.35 20.72 -23.90
C LYS A 183 -5.87 20.66 -23.46
N LYS A 184 -5.51 21.32 -22.36
CA LYS A 184 -4.13 21.33 -21.82
C LYS A 184 -3.59 19.93 -21.54
N HIS A 185 -4.45 19.03 -21.08
CA HIS A 185 -4.07 17.67 -20.65
C HIS A 185 -4.63 16.56 -21.53
N GLU A 186 -5.18 16.90 -22.69
CA GLU A 186 -5.76 15.96 -23.66
C GLU A 186 -6.82 15.03 -23.01
N LEU A 187 -7.66 15.61 -22.15
CA LEU A 187 -8.71 14.88 -21.45
C LEU A 187 -10.02 14.88 -22.26
N LEU A 188 -10.63 13.71 -22.39
CA LEU A 188 -11.94 13.59 -23.03
C LEU A 188 -13.03 14.35 -22.24
N PRO A 189 -14.08 14.84 -22.90
CA PRO A 189 -15.30 15.25 -22.21
C PRO A 189 -15.87 14.11 -21.37
N ILE A 190 -16.44 14.42 -20.19
CA ILE A 190 -16.92 13.39 -19.25
C ILE A 190 -17.95 12.45 -19.86
N ARG A 191 -18.88 12.99 -20.69
CA ARG A 191 -19.92 12.19 -21.36
C ARG A 191 -19.32 11.16 -22.31
N GLU A 192 -18.32 11.56 -23.07
CA GLU A 192 -17.61 10.69 -24.01
C GLU A 192 -16.78 9.63 -23.27
N ALA A 193 -16.11 10.02 -22.19
CA ALA A 193 -15.34 9.10 -21.36
C ALA A 193 -16.24 8.01 -20.75
N ILE A 194 -17.36 8.37 -20.14
CA ILE A 194 -18.31 7.40 -19.56
C ILE A 194 -18.93 6.51 -20.64
N GLN A 195 -19.34 7.08 -21.77
CA GLN A 195 -19.88 6.31 -22.89
C GLN A 195 -18.87 5.26 -23.37
N SER A 196 -17.60 5.64 -23.52
CA SER A 196 -16.52 4.77 -23.97
C SER A 196 -16.18 3.69 -22.93
N MET A 197 -16.31 3.98 -21.64
CA MET A 197 -16.11 3.01 -20.57
C MET A 197 -17.19 1.91 -20.55
N HIS A 198 -18.39 2.18 -21.00
CA HIS A 198 -19.45 1.18 -21.03
C HIS A 198 -19.60 0.50 -22.40
N PHE A 199 -19.53 1.25 -23.47
CA PHE A 199 -19.73 0.74 -24.84
C PHE A 199 -18.67 1.34 -25.79
N PRO A 200 -17.41 0.87 -25.68
CA PRO A 200 -16.33 1.34 -26.56
C PRO A 200 -16.61 0.97 -28.01
N ARG A 201 -16.19 1.84 -28.96
CA ARG A 201 -16.38 1.63 -30.40
C ARG A 201 -15.22 0.84 -31.01
N ASP A 202 -13.99 1.29 -30.82
CA ASP A 202 -12.84 0.82 -31.59
C ASP A 202 -11.90 -0.06 -30.76
N ALA A 203 -11.62 0.29 -29.50
CA ALA A 203 -10.75 -0.45 -28.59
C ALA A 203 -11.40 -0.58 -27.22
N ALA A 204 -11.14 -1.70 -26.55
CA ALA A 204 -11.60 -1.91 -25.18
C ALA A 204 -10.75 -1.06 -24.22
N PRO A 205 -11.38 -0.29 -23.30
CA PRO A 205 -10.66 0.31 -22.20
C PRO A 205 -10.09 -0.78 -21.28
N ASN A 206 -8.83 -1.12 -21.46
CA ASN A 206 -8.19 -2.16 -20.68
C ASN A 206 -7.52 -1.54 -19.43
N LYS A 207 -7.89 -2.02 -18.23
CA LYS A 207 -7.29 -1.59 -16.98
C LYS A 207 -5.91 -2.23 -16.72
N GLU A 208 -5.61 -3.33 -17.41
CA GLU A 208 -4.38 -4.11 -17.24
C GLU A 208 -3.22 -3.59 -18.10
N GLU A 209 -3.42 -2.55 -18.90
CA GLU A 209 -2.33 -1.90 -19.63
C GLU A 209 -1.39 -1.21 -18.65
N LEU A 210 -0.18 -1.78 -18.54
CA LEU A 210 0.80 -1.48 -17.50
C LEU A 210 1.54 -0.14 -17.70
N LEU A 211 1.40 0.52 -18.86
CA LEU A 211 2.08 1.77 -19.16
C LEU A 211 1.09 2.94 -19.10
N PRO A 212 1.36 3.98 -18.29
CA PRO A 212 0.51 5.16 -18.19
C PRO A 212 0.27 5.86 -19.55
N GLU A 213 1.19 5.71 -20.47
CA GLU A 213 1.17 6.29 -21.82
C GLU A 213 0.24 5.56 -22.78
N SER A 214 -0.10 4.30 -22.50
CA SER A 214 -1.01 3.47 -23.28
C SER A 214 -2.43 3.40 -22.72
N LEU A 215 -2.72 4.07 -21.62
CA LEU A 215 -4.07 4.10 -21.05
C LEU A 215 -5.09 4.62 -22.05
N HIS A 216 -6.19 3.89 -22.19
CA HIS A 216 -7.32 4.35 -22.98
C HIS A 216 -7.77 5.75 -22.53
N PRO A 217 -7.98 6.73 -23.43
CA PRO A 217 -8.28 8.11 -23.07
C PRO A 217 -9.45 8.28 -22.08
N ALA A 218 -10.45 7.40 -22.13
CA ALA A 218 -11.56 7.39 -21.18
C ALA A 218 -11.11 7.03 -19.75
N ILE A 219 -10.25 6.01 -19.59
CA ILE A 219 -9.70 5.63 -18.28
C ILE A 219 -8.84 6.76 -17.74
N ARG A 220 -7.93 7.31 -18.57
CA ARG A 220 -7.07 8.44 -18.20
C ARG A 220 -7.88 9.63 -17.69
N ARG A 221 -8.97 9.98 -18.38
CA ARG A 221 -9.86 11.08 -17.96
C ARG A 221 -10.47 10.85 -16.59
N LEU A 222 -10.96 9.64 -16.32
CA LEU A 222 -11.63 9.31 -15.06
C LEU A 222 -10.65 9.19 -13.90
N ILE A 223 -9.48 8.59 -14.10
CA ILE A 223 -8.41 8.54 -13.10
C ILE A 223 -7.94 9.94 -12.72
N PHE A 224 -7.73 10.82 -13.71
CA PHE A 224 -7.37 12.21 -13.45
C PHE A 224 -8.44 12.92 -12.61
N GLU A 225 -9.73 12.68 -12.88
CA GLU A 225 -10.82 13.26 -12.09
C GLU A 225 -10.83 12.75 -10.66
N GLU A 226 -10.64 11.43 -10.43
CA GLU A 226 -10.57 10.86 -9.09
C GLU A 226 -9.43 11.51 -8.29
N PHE A 227 -8.24 11.61 -8.87
CA PHE A 227 -7.09 12.23 -8.21
C PHE A 227 -7.25 13.72 -7.98
N PHE A 228 -7.76 14.44 -8.96
CA PHE A 228 -7.98 15.88 -8.83
C PHE A 228 -8.97 16.22 -7.72
N LYS A 229 -10.11 15.54 -7.69
CA LYS A 229 -11.09 15.67 -6.61
C LYS A 229 -10.47 15.39 -5.26
N PHE A 230 -9.73 14.29 -5.16
CA PHE A 230 -9.04 13.91 -3.93
C PHE A 230 -8.03 14.97 -3.46
N GLN A 231 -7.16 15.45 -4.36
CA GLN A 231 -6.17 16.47 -4.02
C GLN A 231 -6.84 17.79 -3.60
N LEU A 232 -7.93 18.16 -4.23
CA LEU A 232 -8.63 19.39 -3.89
C LEU A 232 -9.32 19.27 -2.52
N VAL A 233 -9.90 18.11 -2.16
CA VAL A 233 -10.40 17.84 -0.78
C VAL A 233 -9.30 18.06 0.25
N LEU A 234 -8.12 17.47 0.01
CA LEU A 234 -6.98 17.63 0.92
C LEU A 234 -6.54 19.08 1.08
N LEU A 235 -6.54 19.87 0.00
CA LEU A 235 -6.17 21.29 0.05
C LEU A 235 -7.21 22.12 0.80
N MET A 236 -8.50 21.84 0.61
CA MET A 236 -9.58 22.53 1.31
C MET A 236 -9.61 22.18 2.79
N ASP A 237 -9.37 20.93 3.14
CA ASP A 237 -9.28 20.51 4.54
C ASP A 237 -8.10 21.19 5.23
N ARG A 238 -6.94 21.25 4.58
CA ARG A 238 -5.78 22.03 5.06
C ARG A 238 -6.10 23.51 5.29
N SER A 239 -6.87 24.15 4.41
CA SER A 239 -7.19 25.58 4.55
C SER A 239 -8.12 25.87 5.73
N ASN A 240 -8.91 24.89 6.15
CA ASN A 240 -9.77 24.99 7.32
C ASN A 240 -8.97 24.86 8.64
N ILE A 241 -7.79 24.24 8.59
CA ILE A 241 -6.86 24.15 9.74
C ILE A 241 -6.05 25.44 9.76
N LYS A 242 -6.32 26.32 10.74
CA LYS A 242 -5.49 27.52 10.92
C LYS A 242 -4.05 27.09 11.15
N PRO A 243 -3.08 27.59 10.34
CA PRO A 243 -1.69 27.29 10.56
C PRO A 243 -1.30 27.72 11.97
N GLU A 244 -0.74 26.79 12.74
CA GLU A 244 -0.30 27.08 14.10
C GLU A 244 0.91 28.03 14.08
N ALA A 245 0.89 29.05 14.91
CA ALA A 245 2.04 29.94 15.03
C ALA A 245 3.25 29.19 15.61
N GLY A 246 4.37 29.24 14.92
CA GLY A 246 5.65 28.67 15.32
C GLY A 246 6.62 29.74 15.86
N ILE A 247 7.74 29.32 16.41
CA ILE A 247 8.83 30.20 16.84
C ILE A 247 9.85 30.26 15.69
N PRO A 248 9.97 31.36 14.93
CA PRO A 248 10.92 31.43 13.82
C PRO A 248 12.37 31.35 14.33
N ILE A 249 13.15 30.44 13.82
CA ILE A 249 14.53 30.16 14.18
C ILE A 249 15.48 30.78 13.15
N ARG A 250 16.40 31.61 13.61
CA ARG A 250 17.46 32.16 12.75
C ARG A 250 18.56 31.13 12.55
N ILE A 251 18.91 30.88 11.30
CA ILE A 251 19.98 29.94 10.96
C ILE A 251 21.33 30.62 11.18
N LYS A 252 22.10 30.14 12.16
CA LYS A 252 23.42 30.68 12.55
C LYS A 252 24.56 29.82 11.99
N GLY A 253 24.43 28.50 11.99
CA GLY A 253 25.34 27.56 11.43
C GLY A 253 26.67 27.36 12.17
N HIS A 254 26.85 27.95 13.37
CA HIS A 254 28.11 27.81 14.10
C HIS A 254 28.27 26.39 14.67
N ALA A 255 27.26 25.88 15.37
CA ALA A 255 27.27 24.51 15.87
C ALA A 255 27.35 23.50 14.73
N ALA A 256 26.57 23.70 13.65
CA ALA A 256 26.59 22.84 12.49
C ALA A 256 28.00 22.70 11.87
N LYS A 257 28.81 23.77 11.83
CA LYS A 257 30.21 23.72 11.36
C LYS A 257 31.10 22.85 12.26
N ILE A 258 30.91 22.89 13.56
CA ILE A 258 31.66 22.08 14.54
C ILE A 258 31.20 20.62 14.42
N MET A 259 29.88 20.39 14.38
CA MET A 259 29.31 19.06 14.25
C MET A 259 29.78 18.33 12.97
N ARG A 260 29.83 19.04 11.83
CA ARG A 260 30.34 18.48 10.56
C ARG A 260 31.82 18.06 10.66
N LYS A 261 32.65 18.67 11.52
CA LYS A 261 34.01 18.22 11.79
C LYS A 261 34.07 16.98 12.67
N ASN A 262 33.08 16.80 13.55
CA ASN A 262 33.02 15.65 14.43
C ASN A 262 32.51 14.37 13.75
N ILE A 263 32.03 14.51 12.51
CA ILE A 263 31.50 13.39 11.72
C ILE A 263 32.59 12.91 10.76
N PRO A 264 32.89 11.58 10.68
CA PRO A 264 33.98 11.04 9.86
C PRO A 264 33.68 10.95 8.36
N PHE A 265 32.54 11.50 7.91
CA PHE A 265 32.08 11.46 6.51
C PHE A 265 31.36 12.75 6.12
N THR A 266 31.21 13.01 4.84
CA THR A 266 30.39 14.12 4.31
C THR A 266 28.94 13.67 4.15
N LEU A 267 27.99 14.62 4.35
CA LEU A 267 26.59 14.35 4.06
C LEU A 267 26.40 14.07 2.57
N THR A 268 25.42 13.20 2.28
CA THR A 268 24.98 12.97 0.89
C THR A 268 24.15 14.15 0.38
N ASN A 269 23.99 14.28 -0.93
CA ASN A 269 23.15 15.33 -1.50
C ASN A 269 21.70 15.24 -1.00
N ALA A 270 21.18 14.04 -0.82
CA ALA A 270 19.84 13.82 -0.30
C ALA A 270 19.70 14.27 1.17
N GLN A 271 20.71 14.05 2.01
CA GLN A 271 20.74 14.53 3.38
C GLN A 271 20.82 16.07 3.43
N GLU A 272 21.63 16.71 2.57
CA GLU A 272 21.70 18.16 2.46
C GLU A 272 20.37 18.79 2.01
N ARG A 273 19.71 18.18 1.02
CA ARG A 273 18.36 18.62 0.58
C ARG A 273 17.36 18.55 1.73
N ALA A 274 17.30 17.40 2.42
CA ALA A 274 16.36 17.21 3.53
C ALA A 274 16.65 18.16 4.71
N LEU A 275 17.92 18.46 4.98
CA LEU A 275 18.31 19.46 5.97
C LEU A 275 17.89 20.87 5.52
N ALA A 276 18.15 21.24 4.27
CA ALA A 276 17.76 22.56 3.75
C ALA A 276 16.25 22.78 3.85
N ASP A 277 15.44 21.78 3.51
CA ASP A 277 13.99 21.82 3.64
C ASP A 277 13.56 22.09 5.10
N ALA A 278 14.14 21.33 6.06
CA ALA A 278 13.84 21.51 7.48
C ALA A 278 14.26 22.89 7.99
N LEU A 279 15.42 23.38 7.57
CA LEU A 279 15.91 24.72 7.94
C LEU A 279 15.06 25.86 7.35
N MET A 280 14.54 25.70 6.14
CA MET A 280 13.58 26.64 5.55
C MET A 280 12.30 26.70 6.36
N ASP A 281 11.78 25.55 6.79
CA ASP A 281 10.55 25.53 7.61
C ASP A 281 10.77 26.11 9.01
N LEU A 282 11.90 25.86 9.64
CA LEU A 282 12.24 26.43 10.96
C LEU A 282 12.26 27.96 10.95
N GLN A 283 12.50 28.60 9.81
CA GLN A 283 12.54 30.06 9.70
C GLN A 283 11.14 30.69 9.56
N LYS A 284 10.10 29.89 9.30
CA LYS A 284 8.73 30.40 9.12
C LYS A 284 8.09 30.79 10.45
N GLU A 285 7.13 31.70 10.42
CA GLU A 285 6.28 32.05 11.56
C GLU A 285 5.23 30.98 11.87
N THR A 286 5.08 29.98 11.01
CA THR A 286 4.21 28.82 11.17
C THR A 286 5.00 27.62 11.70
N ALA A 287 4.39 26.84 12.58
CA ALA A 287 5.03 25.64 13.10
C ALA A 287 5.29 24.61 11.98
N MET A 288 6.53 24.16 11.84
CA MET A 288 6.90 23.09 10.94
C MET A 288 6.19 21.80 11.31
N ASN A 289 5.66 21.08 10.34
CA ASN A 289 5.18 19.70 10.50
C ASN A 289 5.70 18.87 9.32
N ARG A 290 6.92 18.31 9.47
CA ARG A 290 7.67 17.67 8.37
C ARG A 290 8.01 16.23 8.69
N ILE A 291 7.90 15.35 7.67
CA ILE A 291 8.42 13.98 7.71
C ILE A 291 9.74 13.91 6.95
N VAL A 292 10.76 13.36 7.58
CA VAL A 292 11.99 12.92 6.91
C VAL A 292 11.94 11.40 6.78
N GLN A 293 11.75 10.93 5.54
CA GLN A 293 11.74 9.52 5.24
C GLN A 293 13.04 9.07 4.55
N GLY A 294 13.41 7.84 4.78
CA GLY A 294 14.60 7.25 4.13
C GLY A 294 14.85 5.85 4.66
N ASP A 295 15.62 5.09 3.93
CA ASP A 295 15.93 3.71 4.31
C ASP A 295 16.63 3.60 5.66
N VAL A 296 16.65 2.40 6.23
CA VAL A 296 17.41 2.11 7.46
C VAL A 296 18.88 2.46 7.25
N GLY A 297 19.42 3.32 8.13
CA GLY A 297 20.83 3.75 8.03
C GLY A 297 21.10 4.84 6.99
N SER A 298 20.08 5.51 6.43
CA SER A 298 20.24 6.67 5.53
C SER A 298 20.72 7.96 6.22
N GLY A 299 20.85 7.96 7.56
CA GLY A 299 21.39 9.10 8.33
C GLY A 299 20.36 10.15 8.71
N LYS A 300 19.06 9.81 8.79
CA LYS A 300 17.96 10.69 9.25
C LYS A 300 18.26 11.40 10.58
N THR A 301 18.78 10.66 11.55
CA THR A 301 19.13 11.17 12.88
C THR A 301 20.14 12.32 12.82
N LEU A 302 21.10 12.25 11.89
CA LEU A 302 22.09 13.30 11.71
C LEU A 302 21.46 14.59 11.16
N VAL A 303 20.56 14.46 10.19
CA VAL A 303 19.77 15.60 9.67
C VAL A 303 18.97 16.24 10.80
N ALA A 304 18.32 15.42 11.63
CA ALA A 304 17.60 15.91 12.81
C ALA A 304 18.53 16.62 13.81
N PHE A 305 19.69 16.08 14.15
CA PHE A 305 20.64 16.73 15.04
C PHE A 305 21.12 18.09 14.53
N LEU A 306 21.41 18.20 13.24
CA LEU A 306 21.81 19.47 12.63
C LEU A 306 20.67 20.51 12.66
N ALA A 307 19.44 20.11 12.45
CA ALA A 307 18.28 21.00 12.61
C ALA A 307 18.07 21.43 14.07
N LEU A 308 18.19 20.49 15.03
CA LEU A 308 18.07 20.79 16.47
C LEU A 308 19.21 21.70 16.98
N ALA A 309 20.38 21.63 16.37
CA ALA A 309 21.49 22.52 16.68
C ALA A 309 21.13 23.99 16.45
N GLU A 310 20.46 24.31 15.37
CA GLU A 310 20.02 25.69 15.08
C GLU A 310 19.01 26.19 16.11
N VAL A 311 18.10 25.32 16.56
CA VAL A 311 17.14 25.65 17.62
C VAL A 311 17.87 25.96 18.91
N ALA A 312 18.85 25.13 19.32
CA ALA A 312 19.64 25.29 20.54
C ALA A 312 20.53 26.54 20.47
N GLU A 313 21.14 26.88 19.35
CA GLU A 313 21.92 28.10 19.14
C GLU A 313 21.09 29.38 19.32
N ASN A 314 19.79 29.33 19.05
CA ASN A 314 18.88 30.44 19.31
C ASN A 314 18.44 30.55 20.79
N GLY A 315 18.94 29.64 21.64
CA GLY A 315 18.65 29.66 23.09
C GLY A 315 17.43 28.85 23.50
N PHE A 316 16.69 28.29 22.52
CA PHE A 316 15.52 27.45 22.77
C PHE A 316 15.90 26.02 23.13
N GLN A 317 14.92 25.28 23.62
CA GLN A 317 15.05 23.84 23.89
C GLN A 317 14.43 23.02 22.77
N ALA A 318 14.96 21.81 22.55
CA ALA A 318 14.47 20.85 21.62
C ALA A 318 14.43 19.45 22.24
N ALA A 319 13.41 18.68 21.86
CA ALA A 319 13.23 17.30 22.28
C ALA A 319 13.49 16.33 21.13
N LEU A 320 14.12 15.17 21.43
CA LEU A 320 14.14 14.01 20.53
C LEU A 320 13.49 12.83 21.24
N MET A 321 12.41 12.34 20.67
CA MET A 321 11.63 11.26 21.22
C MET A 321 11.91 9.95 20.48
N ALA A 322 12.26 8.90 21.22
CA ALA A 322 12.50 7.56 20.68
C ALA A 322 11.59 6.53 21.36
N PRO A 323 11.23 5.43 20.65
CA PRO A 323 10.23 4.48 21.14
C PRO A 323 10.69 3.58 22.29
N THR A 324 12.01 3.41 22.49
CA THR A 324 12.57 2.54 23.53
C THR A 324 13.75 3.18 24.25
N GLU A 325 14.02 2.71 25.48
CA GLU A 325 15.13 3.22 26.29
C GLU A 325 16.50 2.97 25.67
N ILE A 326 16.69 1.82 25.03
CA ILE A 326 17.95 1.49 24.33
C ILE A 326 18.22 2.47 23.18
N LEU A 327 17.17 2.86 22.45
CA LEU A 327 17.32 3.88 21.41
C LEU A 327 17.61 5.26 21.97
N VAL A 328 17.01 5.61 23.11
CA VAL A 328 17.34 6.87 23.83
C VAL A 328 18.82 6.89 24.19
N GLU A 329 19.33 5.82 24.80
CA GLU A 329 20.75 5.67 25.14
C GLU A 329 21.65 5.77 23.88
N GLN A 330 21.27 5.10 22.80
CA GLN A 330 22.01 5.12 21.54
C GLN A 330 22.02 6.53 20.91
N HIS A 331 20.87 7.21 20.87
CA HIS A 331 20.79 8.58 20.37
C HIS A 331 21.57 9.55 21.26
N PHE A 332 21.54 9.37 22.59
CA PHE A 332 22.29 10.18 23.51
C PHE A 332 23.82 10.04 23.33
N GLU A 333 24.33 8.81 23.23
CA GLU A 333 25.75 8.57 22.98
C GLU A 333 26.20 9.11 21.61
N ASN A 334 25.37 9.02 20.59
CA ASN A 334 25.63 9.62 19.30
C ASN A 334 25.61 11.16 19.37
N ALA A 335 24.64 11.73 20.07
CA ALA A 335 24.52 13.16 20.25
C ALA A 335 25.74 13.73 21.02
N LYS A 336 26.20 13.06 22.06
CA LYS A 336 27.42 13.48 22.81
C LYS A 336 28.63 13.61 21.90
N LYS A 337 28.80 12.67 20.96
CA LYS A 337 29.91 12.69 19.99
C LYS A 337 29.74 13.84 18.98
N VAL A 338 28.56 13.97 18.41
CA VAL A 338 28.28 14.93 17.35
C VAL A 338 28.28 16.37 17.86
N PHE A 339 27.71 16.62 19.07
CA PHE A 339 27.66 17.96 19.71
C PHE A 339 28.90 18.30 20.49
N ALA A 340 29.93 17.48 20.56
CA ALA A 340 31.18 17.76 21.27
C ALA A 340 31.79 19.10 20.79
N GLY A 341 32.17 19.98 21.74
CA GLY A 341 32.78 21.27 21.45
C GLY A 341 31.82 22.38 20.96
N THR A 342 30.52 22.10 20.81
CA THR A 342 29.53 23.12 20.40
C THR A 342 29.07 24.02 21.53
N GLY A 343 29.29 23.63 22.82
CA GLY A 343 28.74 24.31 23.97
C GLY A 343 27.25 24.06 24.23
N ILE A 344 26.59 23.24 23.41
CA ILE A 344 25.17 22.89 23.56
C ILE A 344 25.04 21.78 24.60
N GLY A 345 24.28 22.02 25.66
CA GLY A 345 23.96 21.02 26.69
C GLY A 345 23.00 19.97 26.16
N VAL A 346 23.43 18.69 26.18
CA VAL A 346 22.62 17.53 25.77
C VAL A 346 22.36 16.65 27.00
N GLY A 347 21.12 16.24 27.19
CA GLY A 347 20.75 15.34 28.27
C GLY A 347 19.74 14.26 27.78
N PHE A 348 19.47 13.31 28.67
CA PHE A 348 18.45 12.30 28.37
C PHE A 348 17.60 11.97 29.60
N ILE A 349 16.38 11.51 29.37
CA ILE A 349 15.47 11.04 30.39
C ILE A 349 14.86 9.70 29.96
N SER A 350 14.90 8.70 30.83
CA SER A 350 14.31 7.39 30.60
C SER A 350 13.65 6.85 31.89
N GLY A 351 12.78 5.83 31.71
CA GLY A 351 12.12 5.16 32.83
C GLY A 351 13.08 4.49 33.78
N SER A 352 14.23 4.03 33.29
CA SER A 352 15.27 3.31 34.08
C SER A 352 16.09 4.15 35.00
N LEU A 353 16.06 5.48 34.88
CA LEU A 353 16.76 6.39 35.80
C LEU A 353 16.18 6.28 37.22
N ASN A 354 17.07 6.23 38.24
CA ASN A 354 16.63 6.29 39.62
C ASN A 354 16.03 7.69 39.94
N LYS A 355 15.28 7.77 41.05
CA LYS A 355 14.56 9.00 41.43
C LYS A 355 15.45 10.25 41.47
N LYS A 356 16.64 10.15 42.08
CA LYS A 356 17.59 11.24 42.19
C LYS A 356 18.03 11.74 40.80
N ALA A 357 18.40 10.84 39.91
CA ALA A 357 18.83 11.19 38.56
C ALA A 357 17.66 11.80 37.74
N LYS A 358 16.42 11.34 37.96
CA LYS A 358 15.22 11.95 37.34
C LYS A 358 15.00 13.38 37.86
N ASP A 359 15.10 13.58 39.15
CA ASP A 359 14.91 14.92 39.76
C ASP A 359 15.99 15.88 39.23
N GLU A 360 17.24 15.46 39.13
CA GLU A 360 18.34 16.24 38.55
C GLU A 360 18.07 16.55 37.05
N ALA A 361 17.57 15.57 36.28
CA ALA A 361 17.22 15.78 34.90
C ALA A 361 16.09 16.79 34.72
N TYR A 362 15.04 16.70 35.53
CA TYR A 362 13.94 17.66 35.51
C TYR A 362 14.42 19.10 35.83
N GLU A 363 15.31 19.25 36.79
CA GLU A 363 15.87 20.58 37.12
C GLU A 363 16.70 21.15 35.97
N LYS A 364 17.52 20.34 35.30
CA LYS A 364 18.30 20.75 34.12
C LYS A 364 17.44 21.09 32.91
N ILE A 365 16.31 20.44 32.75
CA ILE A 365 15.33 20.79 31.73
C ILE A 365 14.65 22.11 32.11
N ARG A 366 14.20 22.25 33.35
CA ARG A 366 13.50 23.46 33.86
C ARG A 366 14.39 24.71 33.83
N SER A 367 15.66 24.56 34.20
CA SER A 367 16.63 25.69 34.15
C SER A 367 17.00 26.05 32.70
N GLY A 368 16.83 25.13 31.75
CA GLY A 368 17.28 25.27 30.35
C GLY A 368 18.79 25.06 30.18
N GLU A 369 19.46 24.40 31.15
CA GLU A 369 20.86 23.94 31.03
C GLU A 369 20.99 22.93 29.84
N TRP A 370 20.08 21.97 29.80
CA TRP A 370 19.97 21.09 28.63
C TRP A 370 19.15 21.75 27.54
N LYS A 371 19.80 22.00 26.41
CA LYS A 371 19.15 22.55 25.22
C LYS A 371 18.54 21.46 24.33
N ILE A 372 19.13 20.27 24.33
CA ILE A 372 18.62 19.12 23.65
C ILE A 372 18.37 18.00 24.65
N VAL A 373 17.15 17.49 24.69
CA VAL A 373 16.74 16.45 25.61
C VAL A 373 16.22 15.24 24.82
N ILE A 374 16.83 14.09 25.06
CA ILE A 374 16.48 12.83 24.38
C ILE A 374 15.71 11.95 25.38
N GLY A 375 14.60 11.36 24.98
CA GLY A 375 13.82 10.50 25.88
C GLY A 375 12.77 9.67 25.19
N THR A 376 12.11 8.82 25.99
CA THR A 376 10.90 8.10 25.59
C THR A 376 9.65 8.95 25.80
N HIS A 377 8.47 8.33 25.92
CA HIS A 377 7.27 9.07 26.38
C HIS A 377 7.43 9.72 27.77
N ALA A 378 8.51 9.49 28.47
CA ALA A 378 8.83 10.24 29.67
C ALA A 378 8.91 11.75 29.44
N LEU A 379 9.22 12.18 28.20
CA LEU A 379 9.25 13.62 27.83
C LEU A 379 7.86 14.29 27.79
N ILE A 380 6.79 13.49 27.75
CA ILE A 380 5.40 13.97 27.69
C ILE A 380 4.76 14.01 29.10
N GLN A 381 5.43 13.51 30.13
CA GLN A 381 4.87 13.49 31.48
C GLN A 381 4.77 14.89 32.04
N GLU A 382 3.74 15.18 32.84
CA GLU A 382 3.48 16.49 33.50
C GLU A 382 4.64 16.96 34.34
N ALA A 383 5.46 16.04 34.85
CA ALA A 383 6.66 16.36 35.63
C ALA A 383 7.77 17.08 34.84
N VAL A 384 7.73 16.98 33.49
CA VAL A 384 8.72 17.63 32.62
C VAL A 384 8.28 19.05 32.30
N GLN A 385 8.88 20.01 32.97
CA GLN A 385 8.62 21.43 32.74
C GLN A 385 9.69 22.04 31.85
N TRP A 386 9.31 22.35 30.62
CA TRP A 386 10.19 22.99 29.65
C TRP A 386 10.29 24.49 29.92
N LYS A 387 11.50 25.04 29.82
CA LYS A 387 11.69 26.49 29.91
C LYS A 387 11.18 27.20 28.65
N GLU A 388 11.64 26.75 27.48
CA GLU A 388 11.27 27.28 26.17
C GLU A 388 11.45 26.19 25.07
N LEU A 389 10.49 25.28 24.95
CA LEU A 389 10.49 24.23 23.93
C LEU A 389 10.07 24.80 22.57
N ALA A 390 10.94 24.73 21.55
CA ALA A 390 10.68 25.24 20.23
C ALA A 390 10.66 24.15 19.12
N ALA A 391 11.25 22.98 19.36
CA ALA A 391 11.22 21.89 18.37
C ALA A 391 11.14 20.51 19.03
N VAL A 392 10.49 19.58 18.33
CA VAL A 392 10.36 18.18 18.71
C VAL A 392 10.68 17.30 17.51
N VAL A 393 11.62 16.38 17.68
CA VAL A 393 11.88 15.30 16.73
C VAL A 393 11.25 14.02 17.26
N ILE A 394 10.52 13.30 16.41
CA ILE A 394 9.87 12.02 16.73
C ILE A 394 10.49 10.94 15.85
N ASP A 395 11.11 9.95 16.46
CA ASP A 395 11.65 8.79 15.73
C ASP A 395 10.62 7.66 15.67
N GLU A 396 10.44 7.05 14.49
CA GLU A 396 9.49 5.95 14.21
C GLU A 396 8.02 6.31 14.49
N GLN A 397 7.45 7.15 13.62
CA GLN A 397 6.09 7.73 13.72
C GLN A 397 4.96 6.73 13.98
N HIS A 398 5.03 5.51 13.41
CA HIS A 398 3.92 4.53 13.47
C HIS A 398 3.60 4.04 14.89
N ARG A 399 4.43 4.36 15.86
CA ARG A 399 4.22 4.05 17.29
C ARG A 399 3.65 5.22 18.10
N PHE A 400 3.44 6.40 17.48
CA PHE A 400 3.00 7.62 18.17
C PHE A 400 1.70 8.17 17.59
N GLY A 401 0.65 8.24 18.42
CA GLY A 401 -0.68 8.72 18.04
C GLY A 401 -0.82 10.26 18.06
N VAL A 402 -1.96 10.75 17.53
CA VAL A 402 -2.34 12.18 17.48
C VAL A 402 -2.34 12.82 18.87
N LYS A 403 -2.73 12.09 19.91
CA LYS A 403 -2.79 12.57 21.32
C LYS A 403 -1.44 13.07 21.86
N GLN A 404 -0.34 12.49 21.43
CA GLN A 404 1.00 12.85 21.91
C GLN A 404 1.50 14.16 21.29
N ARG A 405 1.12 14.43 20.04
CA ARG A 405 1.38 15.72 19.39
C ARG A 405 0.63 16.86 20.08
N THR A 406 -0.62 16.61 20.47
CA THR A 406 -1.43 17.59 21.21
C THR A 406 -0.81 17.96 22.55
N HIS A 407 -0.21 16.99 23.25
CA HIS A 407 0.40 17.25 24.56
C HIS A 407 1.63 18.19 24.49
N PHE A 408 2.50 18.06 23.48
CA PHE A 408 3.59 19.02 23.29
C PHE A 408 3.09 20.44 22.98
N LYS A 409 1.89 20.59 22.42
CA LYS A 409 1.28 21.90 22.19
C LYS A 409 0.85 22.58 23.51
N GLU A 410 0.40 21.81 24.49
CA GLU A 410 -0.01 22.32 25.80
C GLU A 410 1.18 22.89 26.61
N HIS A 411 2.38 22.36 26.36
CA HIS A 411 3.63 22.83 26.97
C HIS A 411 4.37 23.90 26.17
N SER A 412 3.71 24.47 25.16
CA SER A 412 4.28 25.44 24.25
C SER A 412 4.52 26.81 24.90
N THR A 413 5.57 27.50 24.46
CA THR A 413 5.96 28.79 24.96
C THR A 413 5.08 29.90 24.36
N LYS A 414 4.41 30.67 25.21
CA LYS A 414 3.65 31.89 24.82
C LYS A 414 2.57 31.66 23.74
N GLY A 415 1.88 30.52 23.75
CA GLY A 415 0.82 30.23 22.78
C GLY A 415 1.32 29.89 21.35
N LYS A 416 2.61 29.60 21.19
CA LYS A 416 3.21 29.16 19.92
C LYS A 416 3.50 27.67 19.95
N SER A 417 3.13 26.94 18.92
CA SER A 417 3.40 25.50 18.79
C SER A 417 4.87 25.21 18.48
N PRO A 418 5.46 24.14 19.03
CA PRO A 418 6.80 23.72 18.65
C PRO A 418 6.82 23.19 17.22
N HIS A 419 7.94 23.34 16.52
CA HIS A 419 8.20 22.68 15.24
C HIS A 419 8.28 21.17 15.43
N ILE A 420 7.63 20.39 14.57
CA ILE A 420 7.63 18.92 14.63
C ILE A 420 8.35 18.38 13.41
N LEU A 421 9.39 17.59 13.65
CA LEU A 421 10.10 16.80 12.64
C LEU A 421 9.92 15.32 12.95
N THR A 422 9.29 14.59 12.08
CA THR A 422 9.07 13.15 12.24
C THR A 422 10.04 12.38 11.37
N MET A 423 10.67 11.33 11.90
CA MET A 423 11.54 10.43 11.14
C MET A 423 10.86 9.08 10.98
N THR A 424 10.97 8.48 9.80
CA THR A 424 10.53 7.10 9.56
C THR A 424 11.56 6.31 8.78
N ALA A 425 11.82 5.07 9.21
CA ALA A 425 12.68 4.13 8.51
C ALA A 425 11.90 3.21 7.56
N THR A 426 10.57 3.27 7.58
CA THR A 426 9.77 2.67 6.51
C THR A 426 9.69 3.65 5.36
N PRO A 427 10.33 3.38 4.21
CA PRO A 427 10.08 4.16 3.03
C PRO A 427 8.59 4.06 2.68
N ILE A 428 7.93 5.20 2.62
CA ILE A 428 6.55 5.27 2.15
C ILE A 428 6.65 5.48 0.65
N PRO A 429 5.94 4.69 -0.17
CA PRO A 429 5.90 4.92 -1.61
C PRO A 429 5.70 6.39 -1.93
N ARG A 430 6.47 6.95 -2.86
CA ARG A 430 6.39 8.39 -3.20
C ARG A 430 4.98 8.80 -3.58
N SER A 431 4.28 7.94 -4.31
CA SER A 431 2.88 8.14 -4.70
C SER A 431 1.96 8.23 -3.48
N LEU A 432 2.17 7.37 -2.50
CA LEU A 432 1.36 7.33 -1.28
C LEU A 432 1.67 8.50 -0.33
N ALA A 433 2.94 8.90 -0.24
CA ALA A 433 3.35 10.05 0.55
C ALA A 433 2.69 11.35 0.09
N LEU A 434 2.52 11.52 -1.23
CA LEU A 434 1.85 12.67 -1.83
C LEU A 434 0.34 12.73 -1.53
N THR A 435 -0.25 11.60 -1.11
CA THR A 435 -1.69 11.46 -0.88
C THR A 435 -2.07 11.40 0.59
N ILE A 436 -1.36 10.62 1.42
CA ILE A 436 -1.76 10.34 2.81
C ILE A 436 -1.38 11.50 3.74
N PHE A 437 -0.21 12.08 3.52
CA PHE A 437 0.31 13.10 4.43
C PHE A 437 -0.07 14.51 3.99
N GLY A 438 -1.34 14.70 3.62
CA GLY A 438 -1.88 15.98 3.20
C GLY A 438 -1.46 17.17 4.07
N GLU A 439 -1.31 16.97 5.38
CA GLU A 439 -0.89 17.99 6.36
C GLU A 439 0.64 18.06 6.60
N LEU A 440 1.41 17.09 6.07
CA LEU A 440 2.82 16.96 6.37
C LEU A 440 3.67 17.26 5.13
N GLU A 441 4.68 18.11 5.29
CA GLU A 441 5.73 18.25 4.29
C GLU A 441 6.66 17.03 4.34
N VAL A 442 7.07 16.52 3.18
CA VAL A 442 7.88 15.29 3.10
C VAL A 442 9.22 15.57 2.45
N SER A 443 10.30 15.26 3.17
CA SER A 443 11.66 15.21 2.64
C SER A 443 12.15 13.78 2.55
N THR A 444 12.70 13.41 1.40
CA THR A 444 13.16 12.04 1.12
C THR A 444 14.66 11.97 1.07
N ILE A 445 15.26 11.04 1.85
CA ILE A 445 16.67 10.69 1.76
C ILE A 445 16.76 9.39 0.96
N ASP A 446 16.96 9.53 -0.33
CA ASP A 446 17.01 8.45 -1.32
C ASP A 446 18.44 8.00 -1.67
N GLU A 447 19.42 8.45 -0.91
CA GLU A 447 20.82 8.07 -1.00
C GLU A 447 21.29 7.41 0.29
N LEU A 448 22.09 6.35 0.19
CA LEU A 448 22.77 5.74 1.33
C LEU A 448 24.14 6.40 1.55
N PRO A 449 24.59 6.53 2.82
CA PRO A 449 25.92 7.02 3.11
C PRO A 449 27.01 6.15 2.44
N PRO A 450 28.14 6.76 2.01
CA PRO A 450 29.25 6.01 1.41
C PRO A 450 29.81 4.97 2.38
N GLY A 451 30.22 3.81 1.84
CA GLY A 451 30.82 2.72 2.61
C GLY A 451 29.85 1.62 3.08
N ARG A 452 28.57 1.76 2.88
CA ARG A 452 27.60 0.69 3.15
C ARG A 452 27.68 -0.40 2.09
N GLN A 453 27.96 -1.64 2.53
CA GLN A 453 28.01 -2.78 1.63
C GLN A 453 26.60 -3.35 1.38
N PRO A 454 26.31 -3.84 0.16
CA PRO A 454 25.09 -4.55 -0.13
C PRO A 454 25.02 -5.84 0.70
N ILE A 455 23.80 -6.18 1.17
CA ILE A 455 23.56 -7.38 1.98
C ILE A 455 23.03 -8.48 1.04
N PRO A 456 23.89 -9.48 0.67
CA PRO A 456 23.43 -10.63 -0.09
C PRO A 456 22.23 -11.28 0.60
N THR A 457 21.13 -11.38 -0.12
CA THR A 457 19.88 -11.94 0.38
C THR A 457 19.57 -13.20 -0.41
N LYS A 458 19.21 -14.30 0.28
CA LYS A 458 18.89 -15.57 -0.34
C LYS A 458 17.71 -16.24 0.33
N THR A 459 16.80 -16.80 -0.48
CA THR A 459 15.68 -17.63 -0.02
C THR A 459 16.07 -19.10 -0.06
N LEU A 460 15.86 -19.81 1.04
CA LEU A 460 16.07 -21.25 1.20
C LEU A 460 14.72 -21.96 1.41
N ARG A 461 14.62 -23.18 0.93
CA ARG A 461 13.51 -24.07 1.31
C ARG A 461 13.75 -24.63 2.70
N GLY A 462 12.69 -24.98 3.40
CA GLY A 462 12.82 -25.63 4.71
C GLY A 462 13.71 -26.86 4.74
N SER A 463 13.75 -27.63 3.64
CA SER A 463 14.69 -28.78 3.48
C SER A 463 16.17 -28.36 3.41
N GLU A 464 16.46 -27.09 3.20
CA GLU A 464 17.81 -26.54 3.09
C GLU A 464 18.27 -25.79 4.36
N ARG A 465 17.47 -25.82 5.45
CA ARG A 465 17.78 -25.16 6.74
C ARG A 465 19.18 -25.45 7.27
N GLN A 466 19.72 -26.63 6.99
CA GLN A 466 21.08 -26.99 7.41
C GLN A 466 22.14 -26.03 6.85
N LYS A 467 21.93 -25.48 5.65
CA LYS A 467 22.85 -24.48 5.07
C LYS A 467 22.86 -23.20 5.91
N LEU A 468 21.71 -22.78 6.45
CA LEU A 468 21.60 -21.64 7.32
C LEU A 468 22.35 -21.88 8.64
N TYR A 469 22.12 -23.02 9.31
CA TYR A 469 22.80 -23.32 10.57
C TYR A 469 24.33 -23.41 10.40
N ASN A 470 24.79 -23.98 9.30
CA ASN A 470 26.23 -24.02 8.96
C ASN A 470 26.80 -22.60 8.77
N LEU A 471 26.03 -21.67 8.17
CA LEU A 471 26.43 -20.28 8.04
C LEU A 471 26.53 -19.61 9.41
N ILE A 472 25.55 -19.80 10.30
CA ILE A 472 25.57 -19.24 11.66
C ILE A 472 26.80 -19.75 12.42
N HIS A 473 27.05 -21.07 12.42
CA HIS A 473 28.23 -21.64 13.09
C HIS A 473 29.54 -21.06 12.55
N LYS A 474 29.65 -20.87 11.23
CA LYS A 474 30.82 -20.28 10.61
C LYS A 474 31.04 -18.84 11.11
N GLU A 475 30.01 -18.00 11.03
CA GLU A 475 30.13 -16.60 11.44
C GLU A 475 30.41 -16.47 12.95
N VAL A 476 29.77 -17.28 13.80
CA VAL A 476 30.05 -17.30 15.24
C VAL A 476 31.48 -17.75 15.55
N LYS A 477 32.00 -18.74 14.82
CA LYS A 477 33.41 -19.17 14.96
C LYS A 477 34.40 -18.06 14.62
N GLU A 478 33.99 -17.14 13.73
CA GLU A 478 34.77 -15.96 13.38
C GLU A 478 34.54 -14.77 14.37
N GLY A 479 33.87 -15.02 15.50
CA GLY A 479 33.60 -14.05 16.55
C GLY A 479 32.42 -13.10 16.24
N ARG A 480 31.49 -13.47 15.37
CA ARG A 480 30.36 -12.65 14.96
C ARG A 480 29.05 -13.13 15.59
N GLN A 481 28.00 -12.39 15.37
CA GLN A 481 26.69 -12.65 15.94
C GLN A 481 25.62 -12.80 14.86
N ALA A 482 24.52 -13.50 15.21
CA ALA A 482 23.41 -13.76 14.31
C ALA A 482 22.07 -13.42 14.93
N TYR A 483 21.13 -12.98 14.10
CA TYR A 483 19.70 -12.91 14.42
C TYR A 483 18.98 -14.08 13.75
N LEU A 484 18.05 -14.71 14.50
CA LEU A 484 17.12 -15.71 14.00
C LEU A 484 15.70 -15.30 14.37
N VAL A 485 14.89 -14.93 13.38
CA VAL A 485 13.57 -14.31 13.58
C VAL A 485 12.47 -15.26 13.15
N TYR A 486 11.46 -15.43 14.02
CA TYR A 486 10.26 -16.21 13.76
C TYR A 486 9.02 -15.32 13.69
N PRO A 487 8.02 -15.62 12.82
CA PRO A 487 6.78 -14.85 12.77
C PRO A 487 5.95 -15.05 14.04
N LEU A 488 5.36 -13.96 14.55
CA LEU A 488 4.25 -14.05 15.50
C LEU A 488 2.98 -14.34 14.70
N VAL A 489 2.33 -15.45 14.96
CA VAL A 489 0.99 -15.68 14.42
C VAL A 489 0.00 -14.99 15.37
N ALA A 490 -0.53 -13.85 14.94
CA ALA A 490 -1.57 -13.14 15.67
C ALA A 490 -2.92 -13.80 15.37
N ASP A 491 -3.53 -14.47 16.39
CA ASP A 491 -4.98 -14.66 16.48
C ASP A 491 -5.31 -15.12 17.90
N SER A 492 -6.20 -14.38 18.58
CA SER A 492 -6.84 -14.59 19.88
C SER A 492 -5.96 -14.88 21.12
N ASP A 493 -6.34 -14.32 22.28
CA ASP A 493 -5.60 -14.38 23.58
C ASP A 493 -5.34 -15.81 24.11
N LYS A 494 -6.12 -16.81 23.73
CA LYS A 494 -5.90 -18.21 24.13
C LYS A 494 -4.82 -18.91 23.30
N GLU A 495 -4.67 -18.57 22.04
CA GLU A 495 -3.60 -19.06 21.16
C GLU A 495 -2.23 -18.44 21.47
N GLY A 496 -2.17 -17.26 22.08
CA GLY A 496 -0.92 -16.59 22.45
C GLY A 496 -0.05 -17.41 23.44
N MET A 497 -0.66 -18.11 24.40
CA MET A 497 0.06 -18.95 25.35
C MET A 497 0.58 -20.27 24.75
N GLU A 498 -0.14 -20.87 23.82
CA GLU A 498 0.32 -22.07 23.10
C GLU A 498 1.51 -21.76 22.18
N LYS A 499 1.51 -20.59 21.57
CA LYS A 499 2.57 -20.10 20.68
C LYS A 499 3.85 -19.69 21.42
N LEU A 500 3.73 -19.18 22.64
CA LEU A 500 4.88 -18.92 23.49
C LEU A 500 5.60 -20.23 23.83
N LYS A 501 4.84 -21.26 24.23
CA LYS A 501 5.36 -22.63 24.44
C LYS A 501 6.04 -23.18 23.19
N SER A 502 5.53 -22.85 22.00
CA SER A 502 6.14 -23.23 20.72
C SER A 502 7.48 -22.51 20.46
N ALA A 503 7.60 -21.23 20.78
CA ALA A 503 8.86 -20.49 20.63
C ALA A 503 9.92 -20.94 21.65
N GLU A 504 9.51 -21.20 22.90
CA GLU A 504 10.38 -21.75 23.95
C GLU A 504 10.80 -23.18 23.63
N ALA A 505 9.90 -24.03 23.13
CA ALA A 505 10.20 -25.38 22.71
C ALA A 505 11.18 -25.42 21.52
N GLU A 506 10.99 -24.51 20.55
CA GLU A 506 11.90 -24.39 19.41
C GLU A 506 13.27 -23.85 19.85
N PHE A 507 13.31 -22.91 20.79
CA PHE A 507 14.54 -22.42 21.40
C PHE A 507 15.30 -23.58 22.08
N ALA A 508 14.64 -24.37 22.91
CA ALA A 508 15.24 -25.54 23.58
C ALA A 508 15.77 -26.53 22.54
N ARG A 509 14.99 -26.85 21.52
CA ARG A 509 15.39 -27.75 20.42
C ARG A 509 16.64 -27.28 19.72
N LEU A 510 16.70 -25.99 19.36
CA LEU A 510 17.84 -25.40 18.68
C LEU A 510 19.10 -25.42 19.55
N GLN A 511 18.94 -25.21 20.87
CA GLN A 511 20.03 -25.23 21.82
C GLN A 511 20.62 -26.64 22.02
N GLU A 512 19.77 -27.67 21.99
CA GLU A 512 20.18 -29.05 22.16
C GLU A 512 20.72 -29.67 20.87
N ASP A 513 20.23 -29.28 19.70
CA ASP A 513 20.51 -29.95 18.43
C ASP A 513 21.32 -29.04 17.50
N GLN A 514 20.65 -28.13 16.74
CA GLN A 514 21.25 -27.46 15.58
C GLN A 514 22.25 -26.36 15.92
N LEU A 515 22.07 -25.66 17.04
CA LEU A 515 22.95 -24.58 17.50
C LEU A 515 23.66 -24.95 18.83
N HIS A 516 23.87 -26.24 19.05
CA HIS A 516 24.57 -26.75 20.23
C HIS A 516 25.95 -26.10 20.39
N GLY A 517 26.29 -25.71 21.62
CA GLY A 517 27.57 -25.07 21.95
C GLY A 517 27.62 -23.55 21.70
N LEU A 518 26.57 -22.95 21.15
CA LEU A 518 26.44 -21.50 21.01
C LEU A 518 25.67 -20.88 22.17
N ARG A 519 25.98 -19.64 22.54
CA ARG A 519 25.28 -18.88 23.57
C ARG A 519 24.04 -18.26 22.94
N LEU A 520 22.87 -18.82 23.23
CA LEU A 520 21.60 -18.37 22.67
C LEU A 520 20.85 -17.46 23.66
N ALA A 521 20.15 -16.49 23.15
CA ALA A 521 19.17 -15.69 23.89
C ALA A 521 17.83 -15.66 23.15
N LEU A 522 16.73 -15.60 23.92
CA LEU A 522 15.37 -15.49 23.37
C LEU A 522 14.75 -14.14 23.76
N VAL A 523 14.11 -13.50 22.79
CA VAL A 523 13.33 -12.26 22.99
C VAL A 523 11.97 -12.39 22.31
N HIS A 524 10.88 -12.13 23.04
CA HIS A 524 9.52 -12.20 22.51
C HIS A 524 8.62 -11.08 23.06
N GLY A 525 7.49 -10.83 22.40
CA GLY A 525 6.61 -9.69 22.66
C GLY A 525 5.95 -9.65 24.05
N GLN A 526 5.85 -10.80 24.75
CA GLN A 526 5.25 -10.88 26.08
C GLN A 526 6.26 -10.59 27.23
N MET A 527 7.56 -10.48 26.92
CA MET A 527 8.56 -10.10 27.91
C MET A 527 8.32 -8.67 28.41
N LYS A 528 8.57 -8.42 29.70
CA LYS A 528 8.58 -7.08 30.23
C LYS A 528 9.67 -6.25 29.55
N SER A 529 9.42 -4.96 29.35
CA SER A 529 10.35 -4.07 28.65
C SER A 529 11.76 -4.10 29.26
N GLU A 530 11.86 -4.08 30.59
CA GLU A 530 13.14 -4.11 31.32
C GLU A 530 13.94 -5.43 31.07
N GLU A 531 13.26 -6.56 31.01
CA GLU A 531 13.89 -7.85 30.74
C GLU A 531 14.36 -7.93 29.30
N ARG A 532 13.53 -7.51 28.36
CA ARG A 532 13.88 -7.41 26.95
C ARG A 532 15.10 -6.52 26.73
N ASP A 533 15.11 -5.37 27.35
CA ASP A 533 16.20 -4.40 27.23
C ASP A 533 17.50 -4.97 27.85
N ARG A 534 17.41 -5.74 28.93
CA ARG A 534 18.57 -6.44 29.53
C ARG A 534 19.16 -7.45 28.54
N VAL A 535 18.31 -8.30 27.93
CA VAL A 535 18.78 -9.31 26.96
C VAL A 535 19.41 -8.64 25.74
N MET A 536 18.79 -7.56 25.24
CA MET A 536 19.32 -6.82 24.09
C MET A 536 20.65 -6.13 24.39
N ARG A 537 20.85 -5.59 25.60
CA ARG A 537 22.15 -5.04 26.02
C ARG A 537 23.21 -6.15 26.13
N ALA A 538 22.88 -7.29 26.70
CA ALA A 538 23.77 -8.44 26.79
C ALA A 538 24.17 -8.96 25.41
N PHE A 539 23.22 -9.02 24.45
CA PHE A 539 23.53 -9.37 23.07
C PHE A 539 24.43 -8.34 22.41
N LYS A 540 24.17 -7.04 22.60
CA LYS A 540 25.05 -5.96 22.09
C LYS A 540 26.46 -6.05 22.66
N ASN A 541 26.61 -6.47 23.93
CA ASN A 541 27.89 -6.64 24.60
C ASN A 541 28.60 -7.97 24.26
N HIS A 542 28.03 -8.74 23.31
CA HIS A 542 28.58 -10.05 22.89
C HIS A 542 28.57 -11.13 24.00
N GLU A 543 27.62 -11.05 24.92
CA GLU A 543 27.39 -12.12 25.90
C GLU A 543 26.67 -13.32 25.28
N TYR A 544 25.95 -13.09 24.16
CA TYR A 544 25.26 -14.10 23.35
C TYR A 544 25.72 -14.07 21.91
N ASP A 545 25.77 -15.24 21.28
CA ASP A 545 26.20 -15.43 19.89
C ASP A 545 25.01 -15.34 18.93
N VAL A 546 23.85 -15.86 19.32
CA VAL A 546 22.63 -15.85 18.50
C VAL A 546 21.47 -15.30 19.31
N LEU A 547 20.79 -14.32 18.74
CA LEU A 547 19.53 -13.82 19.29
C LEU A 547 18.35 -14.38 18.51
N ILE A 548 17.60 -15.25 19.16
CA ILE A 548 16.33 -15.78 18.65
C ILE A 548 15.23 -14.82 19.06
N SER A 549 14.40 -14.40 18.12
CA SER A 549 13.34 -13.44 18.41
C SER A 549 12.08 -13.70 17.61
N THR A 550 10.97 -13.27 18.17
CA THR A 550 9.77 -12.98 17.39
C THR A 550 9.86 -11.57 16.78
N THR A 551 8.82 -11.04 16.17
CA THR A 551 8.78 -9.74 15.44
C THR A 551 9.27 -8.49 16.22
N VAL A 552 9.68 -8.64 17.46
CA VAL A 552 10.06 -7.54 18.38
C VAL A 552 11.38 -6.84 18.00
N ILE A 553 12.22 -7.45 17.16
CA ILE A 553 13.51 -6.85 16.70
C ILE A 553 13.32 -5.69 15.70
N GLU A 554 12.12 -5.37 15.29
CA GLU A 554 11.85 -4.19 14.45
C GLU A 554 12.36 -2.89 15.12
N VAL A 555 12.59 -2.87 16.44
CA VAL A 555 13.05 -1.72 17.18
C VAL A 555 14.57 -1.57 17.12
N GLY A 556 15.01 -0.59 16.44
CA GLY A 556 16.24 0.06 16.07
C GLY A 556 17.57 -0.16 16.81
N VAL A 557 17.78 -1.22 17.59
CA VAL A 557 19.05 -1.47 18.27
C VAL A 557 20.16 -1.81 17.27
N ASP A 558 21.24 -1.05 17.33
CA ASP A 558 22.39 -1.23 16.45
C ASP A 558 23.39 -2.20 17.08
N VAL A 559 23.64 -3.33 16.42
CA VAL A 559 24.63 -4.34 16.80
C VAL A 559 25.60 -4.53 15.61
N PRO A 560 26.69 -3.75 15.54
CA PRO A 560 27.60 -3.77 14.38
C PRO A 560 28.27 -5.13 14.13
N ASN A 561 28.37 -5.98 15.19
CA ASN A 561 28.96 -7.30 15.11
C ASN A 561 28.02 -8.38 14.56
N ALA A 562 26.72 -8.10 14.42
CA ALA A 562 25.75 -9.04 13.85
C ALA A 562 25.85 -9.04 12.32
N THR A 563 26.23 -10.20 11.76
CA THR A 563 26.47 -10.39 10.32
C THR A 563 25.43 -11.27 9.64
N VAL A 564 24.63 -12.03 10.38
CA VAL A 564 23.60 -12.91 9.82
C VAL A 564 22.22 -12.46 10.31
N MET A 565 21.30 -12.24 9.38
CA MET A 565 19.87 -12.11 9.63
C MET A 565 19.17 -13.30 8.98
N ALA A 566 18.63 -14.19 9.79
CA ALA A 566 17.84 -15.34 9.35
C ALA A 566 16.38 -15.14 9.72
N ILE A 567 15.47 -15.36 8.77
CA ILE A 567 14.02 -15.17 8.98
C ILE A 567 13.30 -16.45 8.58
N GLU A 568 12.71 -17.12 9.53
CA GLU A 568 11.92 -18.34 9.34
C GLU A 568 10.48 -17.99 8.94
N ASN A 569 9.89 -18.83 8.08
CA ASN A 569 8.55 -18.61 7.50
C ASN A 569 8.39 -17.18 6.95
N ALA A 570 9.37 -16.75 6.16
CA ALA A 570 9.48 -15.38 5.69
C ALA A 570 8.26 -14.93 4.88
N GLU A 571 7.52 -15.85 4.26
CA GLU A 571 6.26 -15.60 3.55
C GLU A 571 5.14 -14.99 4.43
N ARG A 572 5.26 -15.09 5.75
CA ARG A 572 4.28 -14.52 6.70
C ARG A 572 4.54 -13.06 7.04
N PHE A 573 5.68 -12.53 6.66
CA PHE A 573 6.03 -11.13 6.90
C PHE A 573 5.66 -10.24 5.71
N GLY A 574 5.37 -8.97 5.98
CA GLY A 574 5.27 -7.96 4.94
C GLY A 574 6.64 -7.63 4.32
N LEU A 575 6.65 -7.21 3.05
CA LEU A 575 7.90 -6.84 2.36
C LEU A 575 8.67 -5.74 3.10
N SER A 576 7.95 -4.72 3.57
CA SER A 576 8.54 -3.61 4.34
C SER A 576 9.15 -4.09 5.66
N GLN A 577 8.53 -5.06 6.35
CA GLN A 577 9.06 -5.67 7.59
C GLN A 577 10.34 -6.47 7.32
N LEU A 578 10.32 -7.31 6.28
CA LEU A 578 11.52 -8.08 5.88
C LEU A 578 12.68 -7.16 5.50
N HIS A 579 12.39 -6.07 4.81
CA HIS A 579 13.39 -5.06 4.47
C HIS A 579 13.99 -4.39 5.72
N GLN A 580 13.16 -4.00 6.69
CA GLN A 580 13.62 -3.44 7.96
C GLN A 580 14.48 -4.42 8.76
N LEU A 581 14.07 -5.70 8.83
CA LEU A 581 14.84 -6.76 9.48
C LEU A 581 16.19 -6.95 8.77
N ARG A 582 16.22 -7.02 7.45
CA ARG A 582 17.47 -7.07 6.67
C ARG A 582 18.40 -5.89 7.02
N GLY A 583 17.87 -4.70 7.18
CA GLY A 583 18.62 -3.49 7.54
C GLY A 583 19.22 -3.50 8.96
N ARG A 584 18.91 -4.51 9.79
CA ARG A 584 19.53 -4.67 11.14
C ARG A 584 20.94 -5.24 11.10
N VAL A 585 21.35 -5.84 10.00
CA VAL A 585 22.74 -6.28 9.76
C VAL A 585 23.40 -5.37 8.72
N GLY A 586 24.71 -5.55 8.48
CA GLY A 586 25.47 -4.73 7.52
C GLY A 586 25.78 -3.32 8.04
N ARG A 587 25.88 -3.15 9.37
CA ARG A 587 26.25 -1.89 10.03
C ARG A 587 27.70 -1.84 10.49
N GLY A 588 28.40 -2.95 10.42
CA GLY A 588 29.81 -3.09 10.71
C GLY A 588 30.68 -3.12 9.46
N GLN A 589 31.98 -3.41 9.66
CA GLN A 589 32.96 -3.54 8.57
C GLN A 589 32.92 -4.90 7.86
N HIS A 590 32.18 -5.85 8.44
CA HIS A 590 32.13 -7.24 7.98
C HIS A 590 30.99 -7.46 6.99
N LYS A 591 31.23 -8.37 6.03
CA LYS A 591 30.20 -8.78 5.08
C LYS A 591 29.05 -9.44 5.83
N SER A 592 27.84 -9.03 5.54
CA SER A 592 26.63 -9.53 6.19
C SER A 592 25.73 -10.26 5.22
N TYR A 593 24.86 -11.13 5.73
CA TYR A 593 23.99 -12.01 4.96
C TYR A 593 22.56 -11.94 5.49
N CYS A 594 21.60 -11.97 4.59
CA CYS A 594 20.18 -12.13 4.94
C CYS A 594 19.66 -13.44 4.32
N VAL A 595 19.05 -14.29 5.13
CA VAL A 595 18.54 -15.59 4.68
C VAL A 595 17.06 -15.69 5.04
N PHE A 596 16.22 -15.85 4.03
CA PHE A 596 14.81 -16.15 4.18
C PHE A 596 14.60 -17.66 4.09
N VAL A 597 13.81 -18.23 4.99
CA VAL A 597 13.42 -19.64 4.96
C VAL A 597 11.93 -19.73 4.76
N THR A 598 11.48 -20.52 3.80
CA THR A 598 10.06 -20.74 3.52
C THR A 598 9.78 -22.22 3.19
N ASP A 599 8.64 -22.70 3.68
CA ASP A 599 8.12 -24.03 3.34
C ASP A 599 7.09 -23.98 2.21
N SER A 600 6.71 -22.78 1.75
CA SER A 600 5.81 -22.62 0.60
C SER A 600 6.46 -23.15 -0.68
N PRO A 601 5.75 -23.90 -1.52
CA PRO A 601 6.31 -24.41 -2.77
C PRO A 601 6.60 -23.25 -3.74
N PRO A 602 7.70 -23.32 -4.50
CA PRO A 602 7.90 -22.40 -5.62
C PRO A 602 6.80 -22.59 -6.65
N ILE A 603 6.48 -21.56 -7.41
CA ILE A 603 5.52 -21.67 -8.49
C ILE A 603 6.07 -22.70 -9.48
N SER A 604 5.44 -23.88 -9.55
CA SER A 604 5.63 -24.78 -10.67
C SER A 604 4.94 -24.12 -11.88
N PHE A 605 5.63 -24.01 -13.00
CA PHE A 605 5.12 -23.51 -14.28
C PHE A 605 4.01 -24.39 -14.91
N ALA A 606 3.22 -25.07 -14.11
CA ALA A 606 2.21 -26.01 -14.49
C ALA A 606 0.88 -25.78 -13.76
N LYS A 607 0.24 -24.63 -14.00
CA LYS A 607 -1.22 -24.58 -14.06
C LYS A 607 -1.62 -23.67 -15.21
N PRO A 608 -2.28 -24.21 -16.26
CA PRO A 608 -2.89 -23.38 -17.29
C PRO A 608 -3.99 -22.52 -16.63
N ALA A 609 -4.21 -21.36 -17.18
CA ALA A 609 -5.16 -20.31 -16.78
C ALA A 609 -6.64 -20.74 -16.75
N ALA A 610 -6.97 -21.86 -16.12
CA ALA A 610 -8.30 -22.46 -16.08
C ALA A 610 -8.99 -22.41 -14.72
N SER A 611 -8.45 -21.69 -13.74
CA SER A 611 -9.11 -21.47 -12.42
C SER A 611 -9.08 -20.00 -12.00
N LEU A 612 -9.37 -19.08 -12.90
CA LEU A 612 -9.72 -17.69 -12.61
C LEU A 612 -11.21 -17.59 -12.21
N GLU A 613 -11.62 -18.37 -11.24
CA GLU A 613 -12.83 -18.12 -10.48
C GLU A 613 -12.37 -17.60 -9.11
N GLU A 614 -12.82 -16.36 -8.80
CA GLU A 614 -12.55 -15.57 -7.61
C GLU A 614 -11.26 -14.77 -7.63
N GLY A 615 -11.45 -13.47 -7.87
CA GLY A 615 -10.43 -12.46 -7.91
C GLY A 615 -9.74 -12.22 -6.57
N VAL A 616 -8.65 -12.88 -6.39
CA VAL A 616 -7.51 -12.47 -5.61
C VAL A 616 -6.32 -12.73 -6.54
N ASP A 617 -5.62 -11.69 -6.94
CA ASP A 617 -4.26 -11.79 -7.47
C ASP A 617 -3.37 -12.26 -6.31
N ASP A 618 -3.42 -13.55 -5.99
CA ASP A 618 -2.52 -14.19 -5.05
C ASP A 618 -1.16 -14.34 -5.76
N GLU A 619 -0.40 -13.25 -5.81
CA GLU A 619 1.03 -13.37 -6.09
C GLU A 619 1.61 -14.33 -5.08
N SER A 620 2.27 -15.38 -5.59
CA SER A 620 2.76 -16.44 -4.71
C SER A 620 3.75 -15.86 -3.69
N PRO A 621 3.83 -16.43 -2.49
CA PRO A 621 4.78 -16.04 -1.46
C PRO A 621 6.23 -15.93 -1.97
N TRP A 622 6.60 -16.74 -2.94
CA TRP A 622 7.93 -16.71 -3.56
C TRP A 622 8.22 -15.46 -4.38
N GLN A 623 7.24 -14.94 -5.14
CA GLN A 623 7.41 -13.71 -5.91
C GLN A 623 7.75 -12.53 -4.99
N ARG A 624 7.11 -12.46 -3.83
CA ARG A 624 7.39 -11.44 -2.81
C ARG A 624 8.82 -11.52 -2.28
N LEU A 625 9.31 -12.72 -1.96
CA LEU A 625 10.67 -12.93 -1.48
C LEU A 625 11.71 -12.65 -2.56
N GLU A 626 11.40 -12.96 -3.82
CA GLU A 626 12.27 -12.68 -4.98
C GLU A 626 12.51 -11.18 -5.20
N ILE A 627 11.51 -10.33 -4.91
CA ILE A 627 11.67 -8.87 -4.94
C ILE A 627 12.78 -8.43 -3.98
N LEU A 628 12.81 -8.98 -2.77
CA LEU A 628 13.82 -8.67 -1.76
C LEU A 628 15.20 -9.26 -2.09
N GLU A 629 15.28 -10.36 -2.81
CA GLU A 629 16.55 -10.88 -3.32
C GLU A 629 17.16 -9.97 -4.39
N LYS A 630 16.32 -9.44 -5.28
CA LYS A 630 16.74 -8.62 -6.44
C LYS A 630 16.97 -7.16 -6.10
N SER A 631 16.26 -6.61 -5.12
CA SER A 631 16.33 -5.20 -4.77
C SER A 631 16.81 -4.96 -3.35
N GLN A 632 17.63 -3.94 -3.19
CA GLN A 632 18.05 -3.41 -1.89
C GLN A 632 17.49 -2.01 -1.62
N ASP A 633 16.86 -1.41 -2.61
CA ASP A 633 16.22 -0.11 -2.51
C ASP A 633 14.88 -0.23 -1.76
N GLY A 634 14.83 0.38 -0.57
CA GLY A 634 13.65 0.37 0.29
C GLY A 634 12.43 1.04 -0.35
N PHE A 635 12.62 2.06 -1.21
CA PHE A 635 11.51 2.71 -1.92
C PHE A 635 10.93 1.81 -3.00
N ALA A 636 11.79 1.15 -3.79
CA ALA A 636 11.34 0.18 -4.80
C ALA A 636 10.59 -1.00 -4.15
N ILE A 637 11.06 -1.48 -2.99
CA ILE A 637 10.41 -2.54 -2.22
C ILE A 637 9.05 -2.07 -1.68
N ALA A 638 8.96 -0.84 -1.17
CA ALA A 638 7.70 -0.28 -0.67
C ALA A 638 6.68 -0.06 -1.80
N GLU A 639 7.12 0.35 -3.00
CA GLU A 639 6.26 0.43 -4.17
C GLU A 639 5.76 -0.94 -4.63
N ALA A 640 6.61 -1.97 -4.56
CA ALA A 640 6.20 -3.34 -4.83
C ALA A 640 5.20 -3.87 -3.78
N ASP A 641 5.42 -3.58 -2.49
CA ASP A 641 4.49 -3.94 -1.40
C ASP A 641 3.12 -3.28 -1.60
N LEU A 642 3.10 -2.02 -2.03
CA LEU A 642 1.86 -1.30 -2.35
C LEU A 642 1.11 -1.93 -3.54
N LYS A 643 1.83 -2.36 -4.59
CA LYS A 643 1.23 -3.06 -5.74
C LYS A 643 0.58 -4.38 -5.34
N ILE A 644 1.24 -5.14 -4.47
CA ILE A 644 0.79 -6.46 -4.02
C ILE A 644 -0.43 -6.36 -3.08
N ARG A 645 -0.38 -5.47 -2.09
CA ARG A 645 -1.45 -5.34 -1.08
C ARG A 645 -2.61 -4.48 -1.55
N GLY A 646 -2.38 -3.62 -2.53
CA GLY A 646 -3.29 -2.56 -2.90
C GLY A 646 -3.34 -1.42 -1.87
N PRO A 647 -3.89 -0.25 -2.26
CA PRO A 647 -3.94 0.94 -1.39
C PRO A 647 -4.89 0.77 -0.19
N GLY A 648 -5.86 -0.14 -0.25
CA GLY A 648 -6.89 -0.32 0.79
C GLY A 648 -6.33 -0.72 2.16
N ASP A 649 -5.34 -1.60 2.20
CA ASP A 649 -4.74 -2.08 3.45
C ASP A 649 -3.83 -1.03 4.12
N PHE A 650 -3.26 -0.10 3.34
CA PHE A 650 -2.46 1.00 3.88
C PHE A 650 -3.29 2.05 4.62
N PHE A 651 -4.53 2.26 4.19
CA PHE A 651 -5.44 3.21 4.84
C PHE A 651 -6.12 2.66 6.09
N GLY A 652 -5.94 1.37 6.40
CA GLY A 652 -6.57 0.70 7.53
C GLY A 652 -8.10 0.69 7.39
N THR A 653 -8.68 -0.48 7.21
CA THR A 653 -10.12 -0.71 6.95
C THR A 653 -11.10 -0.15 8.01
N LYS A 654 -10.62 0.63 9.00
CA LYS A 654 -11.40 1.18 10.13
C LYS A 654 -11.26 2.67 10.39
N GLN A 655 -10.48 3.43 9.60
CA GLN A 655 -10.55 4.88 9.67
C GLN A 655 -11.55 5.39 8.62
N SER A 656 -12.73 5.76 9.09
CA SER A 656 -13.76 6.49 8.34
C SER A 656 -13.12 7.72 7.67
N GLY A 657 -13.01 7.70 6.34
CA GLY A 657 -12.48 8.82 5.56
C GLY A 657 -11.46 8.48 4.48
N SER A 658 -11.03 7.21 4.34
CA SER A 658 -10.13 6.83 3.24
C SER A 658 -10.87 6.81 1.90
N PRO A 659 -10.41 7.55 0.87
CA PRO A 659 -11.05 7.53 -0.43
C PRO A 659 -10.84 6.16 -1.08
N SER A 660 -11.90 5.46 -1.39
CA SER A 660 -11.86 4.28 -2.24
C SER A 660 -11.84 4.73 -3.70
N PHE A 661 -10.68 4.67 -4.36
CA PHE A 661 -10.61 4.87 -5.80
C PHE A 661 -11.26 3.70 -6.53
N GLN A 662 -12.05 4.01 -7.57
CA GLN A 662 -12.69 2.98 -8.39
C GLN A 662 -11.80 2.51 -9.55
N LEU A 663 -11.07 3.42 -10.15
CA LEU A 663 -10.25 3.21 -11.33
C LEU A 663 -8.78 3.51 -11.09
N ALA A 664 -8.49 4.54 -10.31
CA ALA A 664 -7.15 5.01 -10.05
C ALA A 664 -6.35 4.03 -9.18
N ASP A 665 -5.10 3.84 -9.53
CA ASP A 665 -4.11 3.12 -8.76
C ASP A 665 -2.93 4.06 -8.44
N LEU A 666 -2.64 4.25 -7.15
CA LEU A 666 -1.63 5.21 -6.69
C LEU A 666 -0.22 4.88 -7.20
N SER A 667 0.07 3.62 -7.41
CA SER A 667 1.36 3.13 -7.87
C SER A 667 1.50 3.21 -9.39
N ARG A 668 0.50 2.67 -10.09
CA ARG A 668 0.47 2.66 -11.56
C ARG A 668 0.34 4.08 -12.14
N ASP A 669 -0.52 4.90 -11.53
CA ASP A 669 -0.95 6.18 -12.09
C ASP A 669 -0.25 7.38 -11.43
N ALA A 670 0.95 7.19 -10.85
CA ALA A 670 1.70 8.21 -10.11
C ALA A 670 1.93 9.51 -10.92
N ASN A 671 2.14 9.42 -12.23
CA ASN A 671 2.30 10.59 -13.10
C ASN A 671 1.00 11.40 -13.21
N LEU A 672 -0.15 10.73 -13.33
CA LEU A 672 -1.46 11.39 -13.36
C LEU A 672 -1.80 12.01 -12.00
N LEU A 673 -1.41 11.36 -10.91
CA LEU A 673 -1.54 11.90 -9.56
C LEU A 673 -0.74 13.19 -9.38
N ALA A 674 0.52 13.20 -9.81
CA ALA A 674 1.37 14.39 -9.75
C ALA A 674 0.79 15.56 -10.57
N LEU A 675 0.28 15.25 -11.76
CA LEU A 675 -0.37 16.21 -12.64
C LEU A 675 -1.65 16.77 -12.00
N ALA A 676 -2.50 15.90 -11.47
CA ALA A 676 -3.75 16.27 -10.79
C ALA A 676 -3.48 17.14 -9.56
N LYS A 677 -2.41 16.85 -8.80
CA LYS A 677 -1.96 17.67 -7.66
C LYS A 677 -1.57 19.09 -8.09
N LEU A 678 -0.77 19.21 -9.15
CA LEU A 678 -0.35 20.52 -9.67
C LEU A 678 -1.55 21.36 -10.09
N GLU A 679 -2.51 20.78 -10.80
CA GLU A 679 -3.71 21.51 -11.25
C GLU A 679 -4.67 21.85 -10.11
N ALA A 680 -4.83 20.93 -9.13
CA ALA A 680 -5.62 21.19 -7.94
C ALA A 680 -5.01 22.32 -7.09
N GLN A 681 -3.68 22.35 -6.94
CA GLN A 681 -2.97 23.43 -6.25
C GLN A 681 -3.13 24.77 -6.98
N ALA A 682 -2.92 24.78 -8.31
CA ALA A 682 -3.07 25.98 -9.11
C ALA A 682 -4.50 26.55 -9.05
N LEU A 683 -5.51 25.67 -9.05
CA LEU A 683 -6.90 26.09 -8.86
C LEU A 683 -7.12 26.66 -7.47
N PHE A 684 -6.64 25.97 -6.45
CA PHE A 684 -6.79 26.38 -5.05
C PHE A 684 -6.11 27.72 -4.77
N ASP A 685 -4.90 27.96 -5.30
CA ASP A 685 -4.18 29.23 -5.15
C ASP A 685 -4.93 30.40 -5.81
N ARG A 686 -5.62 30.16 -6.92
CA ARG A 686 -6.43 31.16 -7.65
C ARG A 686 -7.80 31.39 -7.01
N ASP A 687 -8.48 30.33 -6.63
CA ASP A 687 -9.86 30.37 -6.11
C ASP A 687 -10.05 29.41 -4.93
N PRO A 688 -9.51 29.74 -3.73
CA PRO A 688 -9.53 28.86 -2.55
C PRO A 688 -10.94 28.47 -2.08
N GLN A 689 -11.95 29.27 -2.40
CA GLN A 689 -13.34 29.07 -1.99
C GLN A 689 -14.24 28.60 -3.13
N LEU A 690 -13.67 28.31 -4.29
CA LEU A 690 -14.40 27.90 -5.50
C LEU A 690 -15.57 28.86 -5.84
N LYS A 691 -15.35 30.17 -5.71
CA LYS A 691 -16.38 31.19 -5.95
C LYS A 691 -16.55 31.56 -7.42
N ASP A 692 -15.53 31.33 -8.22
CA ASP A 692 -15.60 31.60 -9.66
C ASP A 692 -16.74 30.81 -10.31
N PRO A 693 -17.51 31.40 -11.22
CA PRO A 693 -18.62 30.73 -11.92
C PRO A 693 -18.20 29.44 -12.63
N GLU A 694 -16.98 29.38 -13.16
CA GLU A 694 -16.42 28.17 -13.80
C GLU A 694 -16.27 27.00 -12.83
N ASN A 695 -16.13 27.28 -11.53
CA ASN A 695 -15.91 26.29 -10.46
C ASN A 695 -17.22 25.92 -9.74
N ALA A 696 -18.39 26.39 -10.20
CA ALA A 696 -19.66 26.17 -9.53
C ALA A 696 -20.00 24.69 -9.34
N LEU A 697 -19.66 23.83 -10.31
CA LEU A 697 -19.88 22.38 -10.22
C LEU A 697 -18.96 21.73 -9.20
N LEU A 698 -17.69 22.12 -9.17
CA LEU A 698 -16.73 21.67 -8.15
C LEU A 698 -17.23 22.09 -6.76
N ARG A 699 -17.64 23.33 -6.58
CA ARG A 699 -18.19 23.81 -5.31
C ARG A 699 -19.41 22.97 -4.86
N LYS A 700 -20.35 22.66 -5.76
CA LYS A 700 -21.50 21.81 -5.47
C LYS A 700 -21.08 20.41 -5.04
N TYR A 701 -20.12 19.82 -5.73
CA TYR A 701 -19.56 18.51 -5.38
C TYR A 701 -18.93 18.52 -3.98
N PHE A 702 -18.15 19.55 -3.65
CA PHE A 702 -17.48 19.63 -2.35
C PHE A 702 -18.46 19.87 -1.20
N HIS A 703 -19.53 20.66 -1.39
CA HIS A 703 -20.56 20.81 -0.38
C HIS A 703 -21.20 19.47 -0.02
N SER A 704 -21.52 18.64 -1.01
CA SER A 704 -22.09 17.31 -0.75
C SER A 704 -21.13 16.39 0.00
N VAL A 705 -19.85 16.38 -0.36
CA VAL A 705 -18.82 15.55 0.29
C VAL A 705 -18.59 15.99 1.75
N LEU A 706 -18.54 17.30 2.00
CA LEU A 706 -18.36 17.85 3.36
C LEU A 706 -19.60 17.61 4.25
N GLU A 707 -20.81 17.66 3.70
CA GLU A 707 -22.02 17.33 4.41
C GLU A 707 -22.09 15.85 4.78
N GLU A 708 -21.73 14.94 3.87
CA GLU A 708 -21.64 13.50 4.15
C GLU A 708 -20.59 13.18 5.23
N ALA A 709 -19.42 13.81 5.17
CA ALA A 709 -18.38 13.66 6.18
C ALA A 709 -18.82 14.19 7.56
N ALA A 710 -19.54 15.31 7.62
CA ALA A 710 -20.06 15.87 8.86
C ALA A 710 -21.17 15.00 9.48
N ILE A 711 -21.98 14.32 8.66
CA ILE A 711 -23.01 13.38 9.11
C ILE A 711 -22.34 12.13 9.70
N THR A 712 -21.29 11.61 9.06
CA THR A 712 -20.56 10.42 9.52
C THR A 712 -19.85 10.67 10.85
N LEU A 713 -19.28 11.87 11.06
CA LEU A 713 -18.64 12.27 12.32
C LEU A 713 -19.65 12.48 13.47
N LYS A 714 -20.91 12.76 13.18
CA LYS A 714 -21.97 12.92 14.21
C LYS A 714 -22.64 11.58 14.57
N SER A 715 -22.46 10.54 13.76
CA SER A 715 -23.07 9.22 13.95
C SER A 715 -22.12 8.16 14.55
N GLY A 716 -20.84 8.45 14.77
CA GLY A 716 -19.84 7.62 15.44
C GLY A 716 -19.35 8.24 16.74
#